data_a9757df4fa7a93cec9f1cb892be5ce0d
#
_entry.id   a9757df4fa7a93cec9f1cb892be5ce0d
#
_cell.length_a   1.000
_cell.length_b   1.000
_cell.length_c   1.000
_cell.angle_alpha   90.00
_cell.angle_beta   90.00
_cell.angle_gamma   90.00
#
_symmetry.space_group_name_H-M   'P 1'
#
loop_
_entity.id
_entity.type
_entity.pdbx_description
1 polymer ?
#
loop_
_entity_poly.entity_id
_entity_poly.type
_entity_poly.pdbx_seq_one_letter_code
_entity_poly.pdbx_strand_id
1 'polypeptide(L)'
;MKITFEIYYHTRWGESLMLSGETEQLGSGDESRAVVMDCRGGDLWSYTIEVPATIAAFEYRYLVKSGDSVRREWNRPHRFVPGQKATEYRLLDRWRDTPDDLPFYSSAFTQGIFFRQHPQPQPGVPAAGTVTFKIFAPQLRPDEQLLLVGSVPALGNWEPSQASALDDTDFPEWHLTLDAAQLGPSFEYKFVVVRTQQREVVAWETGANRVYTDSEPSSSTAVVVSGLLFNGPERPWKGAGTAIPVFSLRTDYGFGTGEFLDLKYLVDWALRTRQSFIQLLPVNDTTLTGSWCDSYPYNANSTFALHPQYLRLSEVGRLSDEARQAQFDALQRELNMQPDVDYERVNRAKMEYLNLLFDEQGDDTLSSEGFKQFFRENKFWLQPYAAFSSLRDRFKTANFTRWGEFASYDESMIADYCAVWSPWYRSVALYYYIQYHLHLQLSEVRDYAHRAGVVLKGDIPIGISRTSVDAWVNPDLFRMNCQAGAPPDDFSIEGQNWGFPTYDWEVMARDGYAWWKARLRHMSRYFDAYRIDHILGFFRIWEIPLDAVHGLLGHFHSAMPLSPDELAQKGFRFDASWQTVPYVREESLHDIFGAYTDEVKTRFLVDKGNGRWDLNVMMDTQRKVVDYFSGADDEMNVLIRDGLLKLLDEVLFLEDPDQPGYYHPRIMGNRTQAYQALDDEQKACFDRLYEDFFYWRHNDFWKAEALRKLPVLVASTDMLVCGEDLGMIPGCVPEVMKQLQILSLEIQRMPKEWNCEFGDVSRYPVRSVCTTSTHDMSGIRGWWQEDPARTQRYFNEVLGESGQAPATCEPWICERMVELTLSAPSMLAILPLQDWLSIDGRLRRKNPDEERINIPACPHYYWRYRMHLSLEQLLAEGVFNTRLQEMIARSGR
;
A
#
# COMPACT_ATOMS: atom_id res chain seq x y z
N MET A 1 -36.39 24.08 3.97
CA MET A 1 -36.82 22.71 3.63
C MET A 1 -36.84 21.91 4.90
N LYS A 2 -37.84 21.04 5.06
CA LYS A 2 -37.98 20.14 6.19
C LYS A 2 -37.50 18.75 5.78
N ILE A 3 -36.58 18.16 6.55
CA ILE A 3 -36.02 16.83 6.29
C ILE A 3 -36.23 15.97 7.52
N THR A 4 -36.97 14.87 7.35
CA THR A 4 -37.22 13.88 8.40
C THR A 4 -36.44 12.61 8.09
N PHE A 5 -35.51 12.23 8.97
CA PHE A 5 -34.76 10.99 8.93
C PHE A 5 -35.55 9.94 9.70
N GLU A 6 -35.75 8.79 9.10
CA GLU A 6 -36.46 7.64 9.69
C GLU A 6 -35.68 6.35 9.47
N ILE A 7 -35.45 5.60 10.53
CA ILE A 7 -34.72 4.33 10.46
C ILE A 7 -35.29 3.30 11.43
N TYR A 8 -35.49 2.07 10.96
CA TYR A 8 -35.81 0.93 11.83
C TYR A 8 -34.52 0.31 12.37
N TYR A 9 -34.36 0.39 13.72
CA TYR A 9 -33.22 -0.16 14.39
C TYR A 9 -33.56 -0.63 15.80
N HIS A 10 -33.27 -1.91 16.09
CA HIS A 10 -33.47 -2.47 17.42
C HIS A 10 -32.29 -2.11 18.34
N THR A 11 -32.55 -1.29 19.36
CA THR A 11 -31.57 -0.94 20.38
C THR A 11 -31.79 -1.80 21.63
N ARG A 12 -30.69 -2.09 22.31
CA ARG A 12 -30.71 -2.70 23.65
C ARG A 12 -30.99 -1.65 24.72
N TRP A 13 -31.41 -2.09 25.88
CA TRP A 13 -31.61 -1.17 27.00
C TRP A 13 -30.32 -0.43 27.39
N GLY A 14 -30.39 0.91 27.46
CA GLY A 14 -29.20 1.76 27.66
C GLY A 14 -28.49 2.23 26.40
N GLU A 15 -28.92 1.78 25.22
CA GLU A 15 -28.44 2.27 23.92
C GLU A 15 -29.32 3.39 23.40
N SER A 16 -28.69 4.35 22.68
CA SER A 16 -29.39 5.43 21.98
C SER A 16 -28.90 5.48 20.53
N LEU A 17 -29.85 5.63 19.59
CA LEU A 17 -29.50 5.88 18.20
C LEU A 17 -29.27 7.37 18.02
N MET A 18 -28.15 7.72 17.36
CA MET A 18 -27.73 9.08 17.11
C MET A 18 -27.54 9.31 15.60
N LEU A 19 -27.71 10.56 15.20
CA LEU A 19 -27.50 11.02 13.83
C LEU A 19 -26.44 12.11 13.82
N SER A 20 -25.40 11.96 12.98
CA SER A 20 -24.33 12.94 12.75
C SER A 20 -24.26 13.31 11.28
N GLY A 21 -23.98 14.56 10.94
CA GLY A 21 -23.85 15.01 9.56
C GLY A 21 -23.20 16.38 9.43
N GLU A 22 -22.96 16.78 8.18
CA GLU A 22 -22.21 18.01 7.86
C GLU A 22 -22.96 19.30 8.20
N THR A 23 -24.30 19.26 8.36
CA THR A 23 -25.08 20.45 8.74
C THR A 23 -24.87 20.81 10.21
N GLU A 24 -25.06 22.10 10.54
CA GLU A 24 -24.95 22.59 11.92
C GLU A 24 -25.89 21.83 12.89
N GLN A 25 -27.12 21.54 12.42
CA GLN A 25 -28.11 20.80 13.21
C GLN A 25 -27.74 19.34 13.46
N LEU A 26 -26.80 18.77 12.68
CA LEU A 26 -26.31 17.40 12.81
C LEU A 26 -24.88 17.32 13.35
N GLY A 27 -24.35 18.44 13.91
CA GLY A 27 -23.05 18.51 14.57
C GLY A 27 -21.90 18.94 13.69
N SER A 28 -22.13 19.39 12.45
CA SER A 28 -21.08 19.89 11.53
C SER A 28 -19.97 18.85 11.26
N GLY A 29 -20.32 17.56 11.16
CA GLY A 29 -19.37 16.46 10.95
C GLY A 29 -18.67 15.96 12.20
N ASP A 30 -18.86 16.59 13.36
CA ASP A 30 -18.30 16.18 14.64
C ASP A 30 -19.23 15.18 15.35
N GLU A 31 -18.83 13.91 15.39
CA GLU A 31 -19.62 12.84 16.05
C GLU A 31 -19.85 13.07 17.53
N SER A 32 -19.01 13.85 18.21
CA SER A 32 -19.22 14.20 19.63
C SER A 32 -20.44 15.11 19.81
N ARG A 33 -20.85 15.78 18.75
CA ARG A 33 -22.02 16.69 18.66
C ARG A 33 -23.21 16.06 17.96
N ALA A 34 -23.17 14.73 17.68
CA ALA A 34 -24.28 13.99 17.09
C ALA A 34 -25.55 14.14 17.91
N VAL A 35 -26.70 14.24 17.23
CA VAL A 35 -27.99 14.40 17.86
C VAL A 35 -28.65 13.08 18.19
N VAL A 36 -29.34 12.98 19.31
CA VAL A 36 -30.10 11.78 19.71
C VAL A 36 -31.42 11.78 18.96
N MET A 37 -31.78 10.65 18.34
CA MET A 37 -33.06 10.46 17.64
C MET A 37 -34.17 10.09 18.63
N ASP A 38 -35.43 10.37 18.24
CA ASP A 38 -36.63 10.01 19.00
C ASP A 38 -37.13 8.63 18.58
N CYS A 39 -37.35 7.73 19.54
CA CYS A 39 -37.97 6.44 19.29
C CYS A 39 -39.51 6.61 19.26
N ARG A 40 -40.09 6.35 18.09
CA ARG A 40 -41.58 6.47 17.87
C ARG A 40 -42.36 5.22 18.26
N GLY A 41 -41.68 4.16 18.72
CA GLY A 41 -42.22 2.83 19.01
C GLY A 41 -41.99 1.84 17.86
N GLY A 42 -42.03 0.54 18.17
CA GLY A 42 -41.80 -0.52 17.16
C GLY A 42 -40.41 -0.46 16.48
N ASP A 43 -39.39 -0.02 17.22
CA ASP A 43 -38.04 0.14 16.72
C ASP A 43 -37.84 1.21 15.62
N LEU A 44 -38.85 2.06 15.36
CA LEU A 44 -38.76 3.20 14.46
C LEU A 44 -38.17 4.41 15.18
N TRP A 45 -37.03 4.90 14.69
CA TRP A 45 -36.39 6.10 15.16
C TRP A 45 -36.53 7.23 14.15
N SER A 46 -36.76 8.46 14.62
CA SER A 46 -36.89 9.62 13.75
C SER A 46 -36.24 10.87 14.32
N TYR A 47 -35.77 11.74 13.42
CA TYR A 47 -35.28 13.07 13.73
C TYR A 47 -35.64 14.03 12.59
N THR A 48 -36.02 15.27 12.89
CA THR A 48 -36.40 16.25 11.86
C THR A 48 -35.56 17.50 11.99
N ILE A 49 -35.04 17.97 10.87
CA ILE A 49 -34.29 19.25 10.77
C ILE A 49 -34.99 20.19 9.79
N GLU A 50 -34.77 21.49 9.98
CA GLU A 50 -35.14 22.52 9.02
C GLU A 50 -33.88 23.20 8.49
N VAL A 51 -33.67 23.16 7.18
CA VAL A 51 -32.54 23.72 6.51
C VAL A 51 -32.95 24.75 5.45
N PRO A 52 -32.01 25.68 5.09
CA PRO A 52 -32.28 26.64 3.99
C PRO A 52 -32.63 25.92 2.69
N ALA A 53 -33.49 26.53 1.86
CA ALA A 53 -33.84 25.97 0.54
C ALA A 53 -32.62 25.92 -0.43
N THR A 54 -31.59 26.68 -0.12
CA THR A 54 -30.36 26.78 -0.92
C THR A 54 -29.26 25.80 -0.47
N ILE A 55 -29.57 24.89 0.49
CA ILE A 55 -28.56 23.93 0.96
C ILE A 55 -28.08 23.05 -0.21
N ALA A 56 -26.79 22.84 -0.27
CA ALA A 56 -26.18 21.87 -1.17
C ALA A 56 -26.42 20.43 -0.65
N ALA A 57 -25.98 19.43 -1.41
CA ALA A 57 -25.94 18.07 -0.91
C ALA A 57 -25.04 18.00 0.32
N PHE A 58 -25.38 17.13 1.27
CA PHE A 58 -24.58 16.89 2.48
C PHE A 58 -24.58 15.42 2.87
N GLU A 59 -23.56 15.00 3.62
CA GLU A 59 -23.41 13.64 4.12
C GLU A 59 -23.86 13.53 5.58
N TYR A 60 -24.34 12.33 5.95
CA TYR A 60 -24.76 11.99 7.30
C TYR A 60 -24.63 10.50 7.58
N ARG A 61 -24.60 10.11 8.86
CA ARG A 61 -24.45 8.71 9.31
C ARG A 61 -25.17 8.47 10.63
N TYR A 62 -25.45 7.20 10.89
CA TYR A 62 -26.07 6.75 12.13
C TYR A 62 -25.01 6.15 13.08
N LEU A 63 -25.20 6.36 14.37
CA LEU A 63 -24.34 5.89 15.44
C LEU A 63 -25.21 5.29 16.55
N VAL A 64 -24.74 4.22 17.20
CA VAL A 64 -25.36 3.69 18.44
C VAL A 64 -24.41 3.95 19.59
N LYS A 65 -24.88 4.70 20.58
CA LYS A 65 -24.11 5.02 21.80
C LYS A 65 -24.62 4.20 22.98
N SER A 66 -23.67 3.59 23.71
CA SER A 66 -23.89 2.84 24.96
C SER A 66 -22.84 3.24 25.98
N GLY A 67 -23.16 4.12 26.93
CA GLY A 67 -22.15 4.71 27.83
C GLY A 67 -21.09 5.46 27.04
N ASP A 68 -19.83 5.06 27.23
CA ASP A 68 -18.68 5.63 26.48
C ASP A 68 -18.40 4.90 25.13
N SER A 69 -19.08 3.82 24.85
CA SER A 69 -18.93 3.04 23.63
C SER A 69 -19.80 3.61 22.51
N VAL A 70 -19.22 3.74 21.31
CA VAL A 70 -19.93 4.16 20.09
C VAL A 70 -19.73 3.11 19.00
N ARG A 71 -20.85 2.48 18.59
CA ARG A 71 -20.91 1.62 17.41
C ARG A 71 -21.31 2.46 16.21
N ARG A 72 -20.56 2.32 15.12
CA ARG A 72 -20.79 3.05 13.85
C ARG A 72 -21.32 2.09 12.81
N GLU A 73 -22.18 2.59 11.94
CA GLU A 73 -22.53 1.89 10.70
C GLU A 73 -21.30 1.85 9.76
N TRP A 74 -21.45 1.18 8.61
CA TRP A 74 -20.43 1.16 7.58
C TRP A 74 -19.89 2.57 7.29
N ASN A 75 -18.57 2.70 7.11
CA ASN A 75 -17.89 3.98 7.00
C ASN A 75 -18.28 4.83 5.77
N ARG A 76 -19.02 4.27 4.81
CA ARG A 76 -19.59 5.03 3.68
C ARG A 76 -20.83 5.79 4.11
N PRO A 77 -20.81 7.14 4.16
CA PRO A 77 -21.93 7.92 4.67
C PRO A 77 -23.17 7.79 3.77
N HIS A 78 -24.34 8.09 4.33
CA HIS A 78 -25.52 8.41 3.53
C HIS A 78 -25.36 9.81 2.94
N ARG A 79 -25.95 10.04 1.78
CA ARG A 79 -25.88 11.34 1.09
C ARG A 79 -27.29 11.84 0.79
N PHE A 80 -27.60 13.03 1.30
CA PHE A 80 -28.79 13.77 0.92
C PHE A 80 -28.49 14.69 -0.27
N VAL A 81 -29.38 14.66 -1.29
CA VAL A 81 -29.31 15.55 -2.44
C VAL A 81 -30.66 16.23 -2.56
N PRO A 82 -30.78 17.59 -2.44
CA PRO A 82 -32.01 18.29 -2.57
C PRO A 82 -32.54 18.21 -3.99
N GLY A 83 -33.82 17.94 -4.13
CA GLY A 83 -34.51 17.91 -5.42
C GLY A 83 -35.12 19.25 -5.82
N GLN A 84 -35.41 19.40 -7.10
CA GLN A 84 -36.13 20.57 -7.58
C GLN A 84 -37.60 20.50 -7.15
N LYS A 85 -38.17 21.59 -6.57
CA LYS A 85 -39.57 21.77 -6.19
C LYS A 85 -40.07 20.99 -4.97
N ALA A 86 -39.28 20.12 -4.32
CA ALA A 86 -39.66 19.52 -3.05
C ALA A 86 -39.29 20.44 -1.88
N THR A 87 -40.18 20.64 -0.94
CA THR A 87 -39.96 21.41 0.30
C THR A 87 -39.93 20.54 1.54
N GLU A 88 -40.44 19.32 1.43
CA GLU A 88 -40.45 18.32 2.48
C GLU A 88 -39.84 17.01 1.98
N TYR A 89 -39.01 16.39 2.80
CA TYR A 89 -38.32 15.12 2.52
C TYR A 89 -38.49 14.15 3.67
N ARG A 90 -38.69 12.88 3.35
CA ARG A 90 -38.65 11.77 4.29
C ARG A 90 -37.59 10.78 3.79
N LEU A 91 -36.58 10.55 4.60
CA LEU A 91 -35.46 9.64 4.31
C LEU A 91 -35.71 8.37 5.11
N LEU A 92 -36.12 7.29 4.42
CA LEU A 92 -36.39 5.98 5.00
C LEU A 92 -35.12 5.14 4.86
N ASP A 93 -34.25 5.25 5.84
CA ASP A 93 -32.92 4.65 5.78
C ASP A 93 -32.90 3.26 6.40
N ARG A 94 -31.85 2.51 6.07
CA ARG A 94 -31.50 1.24 6.69
C ARG A 94 -30.10 1.33 7.27
N TRP A 95 -29.90 0.76 8.45
CA TRP A 95 -28.58 0.56 9.03
C TRP A 95 -27.76 -0.34 8.12
N ARG A 96 -26.52 0.06 7.88
CA ARG A 96 -25.58 -0.71 7.05
C ARG A 96 -24.38 -1.15 7.90
N ASP A 97 -24.25 -2.46 8.09
CA ASP A 97 -22.97 -3.03 8.54
C ASP A 97 -22.00 -3.07 7.36
N THR A 98 -20.70 -3.15 7.64
CA THR A 98 -19.68 -3.33 6.59
C THR A 98 -20.01 -4.58 5.79
N PRO A 99 -20.17 -4.50 4.47
CA PRO A 99 -20.54 -5.65 3.66
C PRO A 99 -19.44 -6.70 3.64
N ASP A 100 -19.82 -7.97 3.57
CA ASP A 100 -18.88 -9.08 3.51
C ASP A 100 -18.07 -9.07 2.20
N ASP A 101 -18.56 -8.44 1.16
CA ASP A 101 -17.94 -8.30 -0.15
C ASP A 101 -17.34 -6.90 -0.38
N LEU A 102 -16.88 -6.24 0.70
CA LEU A 102 -16.30 -4.90 0.69
C LEU A 102 -15.29 -4.63 -0.43
N PRO A 103 -14.39 -5.57 -0.81
CA PRO A 103 -13.46 -5.35 -1.93
C PRO A 103 -14.12 -4.87 -3.21
N PHE A 104 -15.35 -5.32 -3.53
CA PHE A 104 -16.06 -4.92 -4.73
C PHE A 104 -16.61 -3.48 -4.71
N TYR A 105 -16.65 -2.85 -3.55
CA TYR A 105 -17.01 -1.45 -3.41
C TYR A 105 -15.83 -0.49 -3.60
N SER A 106 -14.61 -1.04 -3.75
CA SER A 106 -13.42 -0.23 -4.00
C SER A 106 -13.41 0.36 -5.41
N SER A 107 -12.63 1.45 -5.60
CA SER A 107 -12.45 2.09 -6.90
C SER A 107 -11.85 1.13 -7.94
N ALA A 108 -11.08 0.11 -7.52
CA ALA A 108 -10.60 -0.95 -8.40
C ALA A 108 -11.74 -1.63 -9.16
N PHE A 109 -12.88 -1.85 -8.53
CA PHE A 109 -14.04 -2.44 -9.18
C PHE A 109 -15.00 -1.40 -9.73
N THR A 110 -15.27 -0.34 -9.00
CA THR A 110 -16.31 0.65 -9.38
C THR A 110 -15.84 1.61 -10.47
N GLN A 111 -14.53 1.88 -10.57
CA GLN A 111 -13.95 2.76 -11.59
C GLN A 111 -13.06 2.02 -12.60
N GLY A 112 -12.59 0.80 -12.27
CA GLY A 112 -11.78 -0.04 -13.14
C GLY A 112 -12.60 -1.18 -13.76
N ILE A 113 -12.70 -2.33 -13.08
CA ILE A 113 -13.21 -3.61 -13.64
C ILE A 113 -14.66 -3.52 -14.13
N PHE A 114 -15.54 -2.85 -13.37
CA PHE A 114 -16.96 -2.68 -13.71
C PHE A 114 -17.28 -1.25 -14.15
N PHE A 115 -16.27 -0.54 -14.68
CA PHE A 115 -16.40 0.83 -15.16
C PHE A 115 -17.59 1.00 -16.10
N ARG A 116 -18.40 2.03 -15.86
CA ARG A 116 -19.57 2.41 -16.64
C ARG A 116 -19.39 3.82 -17.18
N GLN A 117 -19.43 3.95 -18.50
CA GLN A 117 -19.28 5.26 -19.14
C GLN A 117 -20.66 5.91 -19.31
N HIS A 118 -20.88 7.04 -18.65
CA HIS A 118 -22.10 7.85 -18.80
C HIS A 118 -21.75 9.14 -19.54
N PRO A 119 -22.36 9.40 -20.71
CA PRO A 119 -22.10 10.62 -21.49
C PRO A 119 -22.56 11.90 -20.79
N GLN A 120 -23.59 11.81 -19.95
CA GLN A 120 -24.08 12.91 -19.10
C GLN A 120 -24.67 12.34 -17.80
N PRO A 121 -24.06 12.62 -16.63
CA PRO A 121 -24.63 12.22 -15.35
C PRO A 121 -25.96 12.92 -15.12
N GLN A 122 -27.02 12.15 -14.87
CA GLN A 122 -28.29 12.66 -14.37
C GLN A 122 -28.48 12.11 -12.95
N PRO A 123 -28.09 12.86 -11.91
CA PRO A 123 -28.29 12.41 -10.55
C PRO A 123 -29.79 12.21 -10.30
N GLY A 124 -30.13 11.09 -9.65
CA GLY A 124 -31.49 10.77 -9.23
C GLY A 124 -32.00 11.78 -8.20
N VAL A 125 -32.59 12.87 -8.68
CA VAL A 125 -33.04 13.97 -7.85
C VAL A 125 -34.47 13.71 -7.40
N PRO A 126 -34.74 13.55 -6.08
CA PRO A 126 -36.10 13.35 -5.56
C PRO A 126 -37.00 14.53 -5.90
N ALA A 127 -38.27 14.27 -6.26
CA ALA A 127 -39.28 15.31 -6.52
C ALA A 127 -40.50 15.16 -5.58
N ALA A 128 -41.26 16.22 -5.40
CA ALA A 128 -42.47 16.17 -4.62
C ALA A 128 -43.48 15.13 -5.19
N GLY A 129 -44.06 14.31 -4.32
CA GLY A 129 -44.99 13.25 -4.70
C GLY A 129 -44.32 12.01 -5.29
N THR A 130 -43.04 11.84 -5.11
CA THR A 130 -42.32 10.65 -5.61
C THR A 130 -41.68 9.83 -4.49
N VAL A 131 -41.40 8.55 -4.81
CA VAL A 131 -40.59 7.63 -4.01
C VAL A 131 -39.33 7.28 -4.82
N THR A 132 -38.15 7.57 -4.28
CA THR A 132 -36.86 7.20 -4.86
C THR A 132 -36.27 6.03 -4.09
N PHE A 133 -35.99 4.92 -4.78
CA PHE A 133 -35.29 3.79 -4.22
C PHE A 133 -33.81 3.90 -4.57
N LYS A 134 -32.92 3.68 -3.58
CA LYS A 134 -31.48 3.66 -3.73
C LYS A 134 -30.91 2.36 -3.17
N ILE A 135 -30.08 1.67 -3.95
CA ILE A 135 -29.49 0.39 -3.57
C ILE A 135 -28.06 0.25 -4.08
N PHE A 136 -27.17 -0.23 -3.24
CA PHE A 136 -25.81 -0.59 -3.65
C PHE A 136 -25.77 -1.99 -4.28
N ALA A 137 -25.22 -2.09 -5.49
CA ALA A 137 -25.03 -3.33 -6.22
C ALA A 137 -23.72 -3.27 -7.04
N PRO A 138 -22.55 -3.45 -6.39
CA PRO A 138 -21.24 -3.21 -7.01
C PRO A 138 -20.81 -4.32 -7.98
N GLN A 139 -21.36 -5.56 -7.86
CA GLN A 139 -20.91 -6.72 -8.64
C GLN A 139 -21.61 -6.89 -9.99
N LEU A 140 -22.35 -5.88 -10.47
CA LEU A 140 -22.98 -5.94 -11.77
C LEU A 140 -21.98 -5.61 -12.90
N ARG A 141 -21.91 -6.49 -13.89
CA ARG A 141 -21.07 -6.29 -15.06
C ARG A 141 -21.60 -5.14 -15.95
N PRO A 142 -20.76 -4.53 -16.80
CA PRO A 142 -21.22 -3.43 -17.66
C PRO A 142 -22.39 -3.77 -18.61
N ASP A 143 -22.58 -5.06 -18.95
CA ASP A 143 -23.69 -5.57 -19.76
C ASP A 143 -24.93 -5.98 -18.96
N GLU A 144 -24.93 -5.76 -17.62
CA GLU A 144 -26.02 -6.09 -16.73
C GLU A 144 -26.69 -4.82 -16.18
N GLN A 145 -27.98 -4.92 -15.86
CA GLN A 145 -28.83 -3.88 -15.33
C GLN A 145 -29.66 -4.41 -14.17
N LEU A 146 -29.98 -3.52 -13.22
CA LEU A 146 -30.81 -3.84 -12.07
C LEU A 146 -32.25 -3.38 -12.34
N LEU A 147 -33.23 -4.26 -12.09
CA LEU A 147 -34.65 -3.94 -12.15
C LEU A 147 -35.26 -3.96 -10.76
N LEU A 148 -36.29 -3.12 -10.53
CA LEU A 148 -37.17 -3.18 -9.35
C LEU A 148 -38.46 -3.86 -9.76
N VAL A 149 -38.76 -5.01 -9.18
CA VAL A 149 -39.99 -5.78 -9.42
C VAL A 149 -40.83 -5.86 -8.14
N GLY A 150 -42.15 -5.93 -8.24
CA GLY A 150 -42.98 -5.99 -7.05
C GLY A 150 -44.47 -6.26 -7.35
N SER A 151 -45.27 -6.25 -6.27
CA SER A 151 -46.69 -6.67 -6.27
C SER A 151 -47.67 -5.65 -6.87
N VAL A 152 -47.18 -4.48 -7.29
CA VAL A 152 -48.00 -3.43 -7.87
C VAL A 152 -47.77 -3.25 -9.37
N PRO A 153 -48.74 -2.75 -10.15
CA PRO A 153 -48.59 -2.57 -11.60
C PRO A 153 -47.36 -1.73 -12.00
N ALA A 154 -47.07 -0.67 -11.26
CA ALA A 154 -45.90 0.18 -11.49
C ALA A 154 -44.57 -0.57 -11.36
N LEU A 155 -44.56 -1.72 -10.71
CA LEU A 155 -43.41 -2.62 -10.55
C LEU A 155 -43.54 -3.94 -11.34
N GLY A 156 -44.43 -3.97 -12.33
CA GLY A 156 -44.65 -5.08 -13.27
C GLY A 156 -45.36 -6.31 -12.70
N ASN A 157 -45.99 -6.26 -11.52
CA ASN A 157 -46.67 -7.40 -10.89
C ASN A 157 -45.83 -8.68 -10.84
N TRP A 158 -44.55 -8.55 -10.45
CA TRP A 158 -43.55 -9.62 -10.40
C TRP A 158 -43.03 -10.10 -11.76
N GLU A 159 -43.39 -9.46 -12.86
CA GLU A 159 -42.93 -9.79 -14.21
C GLU A 159 -41.73 -8.90 -14.63
N PRO A 160 -40.48 -9.43 -14.71
CA PRO A 160 -39.29 -8.63 -15.01
C PRO A 160 -39.38 -7.90 -16.36
N SER A 161 -40.10 -8.47 -17.33
CA SER A 161 -40.26 -7.86 -18.65
C SER A 161 -41.02 -6.53 -18.60
N GLN A 162 -41.87 -6.32 -17.56
CA GLN A 162 -42.68 -5.14 -17.33
C GLN A 162 -42.12 -4.22 -16.24
N ALA A 163 -41.06 -4.62 -15.56
CA ALA A 163 -40.44 -3.90 -14.48
C ALA A 163 -39.61 -2.70 -14.96
N SER A 164 -39.45 -1.70 -14.09
CA SER A 164 -38.61 -0.53 -14.35
C SER A 164 -37.14 -0.80 -14.03
N ALA A 165 -36.29 -0.32 -14.91
CA ALA A 165 -34.83 -0.41 -14.71
C ALA A 165 -34.38 0.74 -13.80
N LEU A 166 -33.41 0.45 -12.92
CA LEU A 166 -32.71 1.45 -12.14
C LEU A 166 -31.66 2.15 -13.00
N ASP A 167 -31.41 3.40 -12.70
CA ASP A 167 -30.33 4.20 -13.26
C ASP A 167 -29.05 3.92 -12.47
N ASP A 168 -27.91 3.81 -13.17
CA ASP A 168 -26.59 3.49 -12.65
C ASP A 168 -25.61 4.68 -12.71
N THR A 169 -26.11 5.89 -12.90
CA THR A 169 -25.28 7.11 -12.97
C THR A 169 -24.40 7.28 -11.73
N ASP A 170 -24.90 6.91 -10.55
CA ASP A 170 -24.19 6.98 -9.28
C ASP A 170 -23.54 5.61 -8.89
N PHE A 171 -23.24 4.73 -9.88
CA PHE A 171 -22.66 3.40 -9.62
C PHE A 171 -21.48 3.48 -8.61
N PRO A 172 -21.45 2.62 -7.60
CA PRO A 172 -22.22 1.38 -7.39
C PRO A 172 -23.60 1.54 -6.69
N GLU A 173 -24.07 2.75 -6.42
CA GLU A 173 -25.43 3.02 -5.95
C GLU A 173 -26.36 3.22 -7.16
N TRP A 174 -27.37 2.38 -7.25
CA TRP A 174 -28.40 2.43 -8.28
C TRP A 174 -29.63 3.14 -7.75
N HIS A 175 -30.36 3.88 -8.58
CA HIS A 175 -31.56 4.58 -8.14
C HIS A 175 -32.73 4.46 -9.13
N LEU A 176 -33.94 4.55 -8.62
CA LEU A 176 -35.18 4.62 -9.39
C LEU A 176 -36.18 5.52 -8.69
N THR A 177 -36.72 6.51 -9.40
CA THR A 177 -37.74 7.42 -8.89
C THR A 177 -39.09 7.10 -9.54
N LEU A 178 -40.11 6.89 -8.72
CA LEU A 178 -41.48 6.53 -9.14
C LEU A 178 -42.48 7.50 -8.55
N ASP A 179 -43.60 7.70 -9.23
CA ASP A 179 -44.77 8.47 -8.72
C ASP A 179 -45.41 7.72 -7.55
N ALA A 180 -45.44 8.33 -6.38
CA ALA A 180 -46.03 7.75 -5.16
C ALA A 180 -47.53 7.35 -5.35
N ALA A 181 -48.24 8.07 -6.19
CA ALA A 181 -49.66 7.77 -6.45
C ALA A 181 -49.89 6.44 -7.18
N GLN A 182 -48.84 5.92 -7.87
CA GLN A 182 -48.91 4.65 -8.59
C GLN A 182 -48.51 3.44 -7.73
N LEU A 183 -47.92 3.69 -6.56
CA LEU A 183 -47.38 2.63 -5.70
C LEU A 183 -48.33 2.16 -4.61
N GLY A 184 -49.19 3.05 -4.12
CA GLY A 184 -50.07 2.79 -2.98
C GLY A 184 -49.28 2.78 -1.65
N PRO A 185 -49.98 2.58 -0.51
CA PRO A 185 -49.43 2.76 0.83
C PRO A 185 -48.51 1.56 1.29
N SER A 186 -48.68 0.40 0.67
CA SER A 186 -47.87 -0.77 1.01
C SER A 186 -47.77 -1.76 -0.14
N PHE A 187 -46.60 -2.31 -0.39
CA PHE A 187 -46.37 -3.34 -1.41
C PHE A 187 -45.09 -4.13 -1.11
N GLU A 188 -45.01 -5.33 -1.70
CA GLU A 188 -43.80 -6.14 -1.68
C GLU A 188 -42.94 -5.92 -2.94
N TYR A 189 -41.64 -5.96 -2.81
CA TYR A 189 -40.68 -5.81 -3.93
C TYR A 189 -39.42 -6.59 -3.75
N LYS A 190 -38.67 -6.79 -4.85
CA LYS A 190 -37.33 -7.34 -4.95
C LYS A 190 -36.56 -6.67 -6.08
N PHE A 191 -35.22 -6.85 -6.03
CA PHE A 191 -34.36 -6.47 -7.12
C PHE A 191 -33.95 -7.69 -7.96
N VAL A 192 -33.81 -7.48 -9.27
CA VAL A 192 -33.49 -8.54 -10.25
C VAL A 192 -32.40 -8.04 -11.20
N VAL A 193 -31.36 -8.83 -11.38
CA VAL A 193 -30.30 -8.56 -12.36
C VAL A 193 -30.68 -9.16 -13.69
N VAL A 194 -30.64 -8.37 -14.76
CA VAL A 194 -30.89 -8.81 -16.14
C VAL A 194 -29.77 -8.39 -17.07
N ARG A 195 -29.62 -9.09 -18.20
CA ARG A 195 -28.77 -8.62 -19.30
C ARG A 195 -29.45 -7.47 -20.04
N THR A 196 -28.69 -6.37 -20.23
CA THR A 196 -29.24 -5.10 -20.76
C THR A 196 -29.91 -5.26 -22.13
N GLN A 197 -29.30 -6.01 -23.05
CA GLN A 197 -29.81 -6.14 -24.44
C GLN A 197 -31.01 -7.09 -24.56
N GLN A 198 -31.01 -8.20 -23.83
CA GLN A 198 -31.98 -9.30 -24.00
C GLN A 198 -33.03 -9.34 -22.90
N ARG A 199 -32.85 -8.56 -21.81
CA ARG A 199 -33.64 -8.64 -20.57
C ARG A 199 -33.75 -10.07 -19.98
N GLU A 200 -32.76 -10.93 -20.33
CA GLU A 200 -32.65 -12.25 -19.74
C GLU A 200 -32.32 -12.12 -18.24
N VAL A 201 -33.09 -12.81 -17.40
CA VAL A 201 -32.85 -12.81 -15.94
C VAL A 201 -31.57 -13.55 -15.63
N VAL A 202 -30.62 -12.86 -15.01
CA VAL A 202 -29.34 -13.40 -14.58
C VAL A 202 -29.44 -13.88 -13.12
N ALA A 203 -30.03 -13.07 -12.24
CA ALA A 203 -30.18 -13.40 -10.83
C ALA A 203 -31.32 -12.63 -10.16
N TRP A 204 -32.00 -13.31 -9.26
CA TRP A 204 -32.92 -12.68 -8.32
C TRP A 204 -32.22 -12.37 -7.00
N GLU A 205 -32.64 -11.29 -6.35
CA GLU A 205 -32.25 -11.04 -4.96
C GLU A 205 -32.67 -12.22 -4.07
N THR A 206 -31.78 -12.66 -3.18
CA THR A 206 -32.02 -13.76 -2.24
C THR A 206 -32.84 -13.31 -1.02
N GLY A 207 -33.31 -14.27 -0.22
CA GLY A 207 -34.09 -14.00 1.00
C GLY A 207 -35.55 -13.69 0.76
N ALA A 208 -36.22 -13.13 1.77
CA ALA A 208 -37.63 -12.72 1.71
C ALA A 208 -37.87 -11.49 0.84
N ASN A 209 -39.11 -11.29 0.40
CA ASN A 209 -39.49 -10.04 -0.27
C ASN A 209 -39.29 -8.85 0.69
N ARG A 210 -38.83 -7.73 0.14
CA ARG A 210 -38.79 -6.46 0.85
C ARG A 210 -40.19 -5.88 0.90
N VAL A 211 -40.49 -5.15 1.96
CA VAL A 211 -41.82 -4.48 2.12
C VAL A 211 -41.58 -2.98 2.20
N TYR A 212 -42.32 -2.23 1.39
CA TYR A 212 -42.46 -0.80 1.52
C TYR A 212 -43.80 -0.52 2.23
N THR A 213 -43.76 0.38 3.19
CA THR A 213 -44.95 0.87 3.86
C THR A 213 -44.82 2.36 4.12
N ASP A 214 -45.79 3.15 3.67
CA ASP A 214 -45.89 4.57 3.94
C ASP A 214 -47.23 4.85 4.59
N SER A 215 -47.18 5.21 5.87
CA SER A 215 -48.42 5.52 6.65
C SER A 215 -48.98 6.92 6.38
N GLU A 216 -48.17 7.79 5.75
CA GLU A 216 -48.53 9.20 5.53
C GLU A 216 -48.15 9.66 4.11
N PRO A 217 -48.65 9.05 3.05
CA PRO A 217 -48.38 9.47 1.69
C PRO A 217 -48.84 10.91 1.45
N SER A 218 -47.96 11.77 0.97
CA SER A 218 -48.23 13.18 0.69
C SER A 218 -47.74 13.56 -0.71
N SER A 219 -48.59 14.25 -1.48
CA SER A 219 -48.17 14.74 -2.80
C SER A 219 -47.16 15.89 -2.76
N SER A 220 -46.89 16.46 -1.57
CA SER A 220 -45.91 17.54 -1.37
C SER A 220 -44.56 17.02 -0.89
N THR A 221 -44.48 15.76 -0.44
CA THR A 221 -43.29 15.17 0.16
C THR A 221 -42.52 14.31 -0.85
N ALA A 222 -41.19 14.42 -0.87
CA ALA A 222 -40.32 13.48 -1.56
C ALA A 222 -39.85 12.40 -0.57
N VAL A 223 -40.09 11.13 -0.89
CA VAL A 223 -39.64 9.99 -0.07
C VAL A 223 -38.42 9.36 -0.71
N VAL A 224 -37.38 9.12 0.09
CA VAL A 224 -36.15 8.43 -0.34
C VAL A 224 -35.94 7.19 0.51
N VAL A 225 -35.93 6.01 -0.10
CA VAL A 225 -35.61 4.74 0.54
C VAL A 225 -34.15 4.45 0.25
N SER A 226 -33.28 4.53 1.23
CA SER A 226 -31.83 4.37 1.06
C SER A 226 -31.18 3.41 2.07
N GLY A 227 -29.88 3.19 1.91
CA GLY A 227 -29.14 2.25 2.74
C GLY A 227 -29.39 0.78 2.37
N LEU A 228 -29.98 0.50 1.21
CA LEU A 228 -30.21 -0.85 0.74
C LEU A 228 -28.90 -1.44 0.16
N LEU A 229 -28.61 -2.69 0.51
CA LEU A 229 -27.55 -3.51 -0.10
C LEU A 229 -28.22 -4.62 -0.90
N PHE A 230 -27.75 -4.88 -2.12
CA PHE A 230 -28.24 -5.95 -2.98
C PHE A 230 -27.74 -7.30 -2.44
N ASN A 231 -28.65 -8.16 -2.05
CA ASN A 231 -28.36 -9.50 -1.56
C ASN A 231 -28.51 -10.53 -2.70
N GLY A 232 -27.59 -10.52 -3.64
CA GLY A 232 -27.56 -11.48 -4.75
C GLY A 232 -26.91 -12.81 -4.39
N PRO A 233 -27.00 -13.82 -5.28
CA PRO A 233 -26.21 -15.03 -5.14
C PRO A 233 -24.71 -14.69 -5.22
N GLU A 234 -23.88 -15.46 -4.50
CA GLU A 234 -22.43 -15.29 -4.57
C GLU A 234 -21.93 -15.39 -6.01
N ARG A 235 -21.16 -14.39 -6.42
CA ARG A 235 -20.55 -14.29 -7.74
C ARG A 235 -19.03 -14.17 -7.57
N PRO A 236 -18.32 -15.28 -7.40
CA PRO A 236 -16.87 -15.23 -7.22
C PRO A 236 -16.23 -14.58 -8.46
N TRP A 237 -15.41 -13.58 -8.21
CA TRP A 237 -14.62 -12.92 -9.24
C TRP A 237 -13.15 -13.16 -8.98
N LYS A 238 -12.41 -13.48 -10.03
CA LYS A 238 -10.96 -13.65 -9.98
C LYS A 238 -10.33 -12.88 -11.13
N GLY A 239 -9.16 -12.29 -10.90
CA GLY A 239 -8.39 -11.58 -11.91
C GLY A 239 -6.94 -12.01 -11.96
N ALA A 240 -6.32 -11.82 -13.12
CA ALA A 240 -4.88 -11.94 -13.31
C ALA A 240 -4.25 -10.56 -13.53
N GLY A 241 -2.95 -10.45 -13.30
CA GLY A 241 -2.23 -9.22 -13.53
C GLY A 241 -0.72 -9.42 -13.67
N THR A 242 -0.05 -8.32 -13.98
CA THR A 242 1.42 -8.25 -14.12
C THR A 242 1.99 -7.26 -13.11
N ALA A 243 3.09 -7.64 -12.45
CA ALA A 243 3.91 -6.77 -11.64
C ALA A 243 5.18 -6.37 -12.40
N ILE A 244 5.47 -5.06 -12.45
CA ILE A 244 6.69 -4.51 -13.06
C ILE A 244 6.94 -3.09 -12.56
N PRO A 245 8.19 -2.70 -12.25
CA PRO A 245 8.53 -1.30 -11.99
C PRO A 245 8.33 -0.43 -13.23
N VAL A 246 7.90 0.82 -13.06
CA VAL A 246 7.79 1.76 -14.20
C VAL A 246 9.13 1.93 -14.89
N PHE A 247 10.23 2.12 -14.15
CA PHE A 247 11.57 2.32 -14.73
C PHE A 247 12.04 1.15 -15.61
N SER A 248 11.49 -0.04 -15.41
CA SER A 248 11.85 -1.24 -16.18
C SER A 248 11.20 -1.32 -17.55
N LEU A 249 10.17 -0.51 -17.83
CA LEU A 249 9.47 -0.53 -19.11
C LEU A 249 10.37 -0.05 -20.24
N ARG A 250 10.10 -0.56 -21.44
CA ARG A 250 10.77 -0.16 -22.68
C ARG A 250 9.75 0.02 -23.80
N THR A 251 9.78 1.19 -24.42
CA THR A 251 9.09 1.48 -25.70
C THR A 251 10.08 2.11 -26.67
N ASP A 252 9.72 2.23 -27.93
CA ASP A 252 10.55 2.91 -28.95
C ASP A 252 10.70 4.42 -28.66
N TYR A 253 9.83 4.99 -27.84
CA TYR A 253 9.81 6.41 -27.47
C TYR A 253 10.49 6.72 -26.13
N GLY A 254 10.89 5.72 -25.35
CA GLY A 254 11.47 5.89 -24.03
C GLY A 254 12.83 6.61 -24.03
N PHE A 255 13.16 7.30 -22.94
CA PHE A 255 14.42 8.03 -22.76
C PHE A 255 15.46 7.23 -21.94
N GLY A 256 15.59 5.93 -22.21
CA GLY A 256 16.53 5.05 -21.49
C GLY A 256 15.99 4.49 -20.16
N THR A 257 14.78 4.85 -19.79
CA THR A 257 14.00 4.34 -18.66
C THR A 257 12.54 4.23 -19.07
N GLY A 258 11.74 3.47 -18.33
CA GLY A 258 10.29 3.49 -18.52
C GLY A 258 9.68 4.80 -18.01
N GLU A 259 8.64 5.25 -18.67
CA GLU A 259 7.94 6.51 -18.43
C GLU A 259 6.45 6.25 -18.20
N PHE A 260 5.71 7.19 -17.57
CA PHE A 260 4.30 6.97 -17.26
C PHE A 260 3.47 6.64 -18.51
N LEU A 261 3.70 7.30 -19.62
CA LEU A 261 2.93 7.03 -20.84
C LEU A 261 3.21 5.66 -21.48
N ASP A 262 4.32 5.00 -21.11
CA ASP A 262 4.58 3.61 -21.52
C ASP A 262 3.55 2.64 -20.96
N LEU A 263 2.96 2.98 -19.80
CA LEU A 263 1.92 2.17 -19.16
C LEU A 263 0.69 1.98 -20.06
N LYS A 264 0.40 2.88 -21.02
CA LYS A 264 -0.70 2.69 -21.97
C LYS A 264 -0.48 1.43 -22.83
N TYR A 265 0.75 1.22 -23.33
CA TYR A 265 1.09 0.00 -24.08
C TYR A 265 1.00 -1.25 -23.19
N LEU A 266 1.35 -1.12 -21.90
CA LEU A 266 1.20 -2.22 -20.96
C LEU A 266 -0.27 -2.52 -20.65
N VAL A 267 -1.14 -1.49 -20.59
CA VAL A 267 -2.60 -1.64 -20.48
C VAL A 267 -3.15 -2.39 -21.71
N ASP A 268 -2.71 -2.02 -22.92
CA ASP A 268 -3.13 -2.70 -24.14
C ASP A 268 -2.71 -4.19 -24.15
N TRP A 269 -1.50 -4.48 -23.66
CA TRP A 269 -1.03 -5.86 -23.52
C TRP A 269 -1.80 -6.62 -22.45
N ALA A 270 -2.10 -6.01 -21.33
CA ALA A 270 -2.93 -6.60 -20.27
C ALA A 270 -4.32 -6.96 -20.80
N LEU A 271 -4.97 -6.04 -21.52
CA LEU A 271 -6.26 -6.27 -22.15
C LEU A 271 -6.20 -7.44 -23.14
N ARG A 272 -5.17 -7.48 -24.01
CA ARG A 272 -4.97 -8.52 -25.02
C ARG A 272 -4.78 -9.91 -24.41
N THR A 273 -4.16 -9.97 -23.24
CA THR A 273 -3.86 -11.22 -22.51
C THR A 273 -4.89 -11.54 -21.43
N ARG A 274 -6.02 -10.82 -21.35
CA ARG A 274 -7.09 -11.00 -20.35
C ARG A 274 -6.63 -10.68 -18.90
N GLN A 275 -5.64 -9.84 -18.74
CA GLN A 275 -5.23 -9.34 -17.42
C GLN A 275 -6.03 -8.09 -17.04
N SER A 276 -6.33 -7.94 -15.74
CA SER A 276 -7.14 -6.85 -15.21
C SER A 276 -6.36 -5.94 -14.26
N PHE A 277 -5.14 -6.32 -13.86
CA PHE A 277 -4.32 -5.56 -12.91
C PHE A 277 -2.90 -5.35 -13.42
N ILE A 278 -2.38 -4.15 -13.22
CA ILE A 278 -0.97 -3.80 -13.37
C ILE A 278 -0.48 -3.31 -12.02
N GLN A 279 0.43 -4.06 -11.39
CA GLN A 279 1.06 -3.66 -10.13
C GLN A 279 2.39 -3.00 -10.42
N LEU A 280 2.57 -1.79 -9.87
CA LEU A 280 3.77 -0.99 -9.97
C LEU A 280 4.53 -1.02 -8.64
N LEU A 281 5.83 -0.77 -8.66
CA LEU A 281 6.60 -0.39 -7.48
C LEU A 281 6.39 1.12 -7.20
N PRO A 282 6.89 1.64 -6.04
CA PRO A 282 6.71 3.03 -5.69
C PRO A 282 7.15 3.98 -6.81
N VAL A 283 6.34 5.01 -7.05
CA VAL A 283 6.58 6.00 -8.13
C VAL A 283 7.00 7.37 -7.58
N ASN A 284 7.16 7.46 -6.27
CA ASN A 284 7.54 8.68 -5.58
C ASN A 284 8.97 9.11 -5.91
N ASP A 285 9.26 10.40 -5.74
CA ASP A 285 10.60 10.94 -5.92
C ASP A 285 11.57 10.42 -4.85
N THR A 286 12.71 9.91 -5.29
CA THR A 286 13.81 9.40 -4.45
C THR A 286 15.10 10.21 -4.62
N THR A 287 15.05 11.34 -5.34
CA THR A 287 16.23 12.12 -5.69
C THR A 287 16.82 12.85 -4.49
N LEU A 288 17.95 12.35 -3.97
CA LEU A 288 18.69 12.90 -2.84
C LEU A 288 20.10 13.31 -3.22
N THR A 289 20.83 12.46 -3.95
CA THR A 289 22.24 12.60 -4.28
C THR A 289 22.49 12.86 -5.77
N GLY A 290 21.53 12.53 -6.63
CA GLY A 290 21.65 12.54 -8.08
C GLY A 290 22.53 11.41 -8.63
N SER A 291 22.83 10.40 -7.80
CA SER A 291 23.60 9.21 -8.18
C SER A 291 22.70 7.98 -8.28
N TRP A 292 23.26 6.86 -8.75
CA TRP A 292 22.58 5.58 -8.84
C TRP A 292 22.00 5.08 -7.50
N CYS A 293 22.49 5.56 -6.36
CA CYS A 293 21.94 5.24 -5.04
C CYS A 293 20.48 5.67 -4.91
N ASP A 294 20.06 6.69 -5.66
CA ASP A 294 18.67 7.19 -5.68
C ASP A 294 17.75 6.30 -6.53
N SER A 295 18.27 5.25 -7.17
CA SER A 295 17.45 4.30 -7.94
C SER A 295 16.56 3.40 -7.09
N TYR A 296 16.75 3.37 -5.77
CA TYR A 296 15.99 2.56 -4.82
C TYR A 296 14.61 3.17 -4.57
N PRO A 297 13.50 2.56 -5.07
CA PRO A 297 12.18 3.20 -5.07
C PRO A 297 11.54 3.32 -3.68
N TYR A 298 12.01 2.55 -2.69
CA TYR A 298 11.50 2.59 -1.33
C TYR A 298 12.15 3.66 -0.44
N ASN A 299 13.22 4.32 -0.89
CA ASN A 299 13.88 5.41 -0.16
C ASN A 299 13.30 6.77 -0.57
N ALA A 300 12.02 6.98 -0.32
CA ALA A 300 11.31 8.17 -0.78
C ALA A 300 11.88 9.47 -0.20
N ASN A 301 12.22 10.42 -1.09
CA ASN A 301 12.51 11.81 -0.74
C ASN A 301 11.23 12.58 -0.40
N SER A 302 10.13 12.23 -1.06
CA SER A 302 8.80 12.77 -0.76
C SER A 302 7.75 11.68 -0.97
N THR A 303 6.82 11.55 -0.03
CA THR A 303 5.69 10.60 -0.14
C THR A 303 4.55 11.12 -1.01
N PHE A 304 4.65 12.35 -1.51
CA PHE A 304 3.67 13.00 -2.38
C PHE A 304 4.20 13.22 -3.79
N ALA A 305 5.42 13.73 -3.94
CA ALA A 305 5.98 14.07 -5.25
C ALA A 305 6.27 12.82 -6.09
N LEU A 306 6.00 12.91 -7.39
CA LEU A 306 6.30 11.88 -8.37
C LEU A 306 7.74 12.04 -8.88
N HIS A 307 8.41 10.91 -9.18
CA HIS A 307 9.81 10.94 -9.61
C HIS A 307 9.95 11.52 -11.03
N PRO A 308 10.81 12.56 -11.23
CA PRO A 308 10.99 13.23 -12.53
C PRO A 308 11.41 12.31 -13.68
N GLN A 309 12.09 11.19 -13.39
CA GLN A 309 12.52 10.24 -14.43
C GLN A 309 11.37 9.64 -15.23
N TYR A 310 10.15 9.59 -14.68
CA TYR A 310 8.99 8.99 -15.32
C TYR A 310 8.28 9.91 -16.32
N LEU A 311 8.72 11.17 -16.43
CA LEU A 311 8.12 12.14 -17.35
C LEU A 311 8.54 11.88 -18.79
N ARG A 312 7.59 11.74 -19.72
CA ARG A 312 7.85 11.72 -21.16
C ARG A 312 8.03 13.15 -21.67
N LEU A 313 9.26 13.47 -22.06
CA LEU A 313 9.65 14.82 -22.43
C LEU A 313 8.97 15.32 -23.71
N SER A 314 8.81 14.45 -24.72
CA SER A 314 8.18 14.80 -26.01
C SER A 314 6.72 15.25 -25.88
N GLU A 315 6.03 14.82 -24.81
CA GLU A 315 4.64 15.20 -24.51
C GLU A 315 4.56 16.42 -23.57
N VAL A 316 5.67 16.92 -23.09
CA VAL A 316 5.75 18.20 -22.39
C VAL A 316 5.95 19.32 -23.39
N GLY A 317 6.86 19.16 -24.37
CA GLY A 317 7.14 20.11 -25.41
C GLY A 317 8.42 19.79 -26.18
N ARG A 318 8.70 20.61 -27.21
CA ARG A 318 9.94 20.57 -27.98
C ARG A 318 10.66 21.90 -27.82
N LEU A 319 11.99 21.85 -27.79
CA LEU A 319 12.84 23.04 -27.74
C LEU A 319 12.74 23.80 -29.06
N SER A 320 12.74 25.13 -28.99
CA SER A 320 12.76 26.02 -30.15
C SER A 320 14.09 25.95 -30.91
N ASP A 321 15.23 25.66 -30.23
CA ASP A 321 16.53 25.43 -30.82
C ASP A 321 16.58 24.02 -31.43
N GLU A 322 16.42 23.94 -32.76
CA GLU A 322 16.42 22.67 -33.49
C GLU A 322 17.74 21.89 -33.36
N ALA A 323 18.88 22.56 -33.22
CA ALA A 323 20.18 21.90 -33.08
C ALA A 323 20.29 21.21 -31.70
N ARG A 324 19.85 21.87 -30.63
CA ARG A 324 19.77 21.29 -29.29
C ARG A 324 18.75 20.17 -29.25
N GLN A 325 17.57 20.37 -29.84
CA GLN A 325 16.55 19.32 -29.91
C GLN A 325 17.11 18.06 -30.58
N ALA A 326 17.81 18.20 -31.70
CA ALA A 326 18.44 17.05 -32.41
C ALA A 326 19.50 16.34 -31.57
N GLN A 327 20.23 17.06 -30.69
CA GLN A 327 21.17 16.46 -29.75
C GLN A 327 20.42 15.60 -28.69
N PHE A 328 19.34 16.08 -28.11
CA PHE A 328 18.52 15.32 -27.18
C PHE A 328 17.83 14.13 -27.84
N ASP A 329 17.34 14.28 -29.08
CA ASP A 329 16.76 13.17 -29.85
C ASP A 329 17.81 12.08 -30.14
N ALA A 330 19.07 12.43 -30.37
CA ALA A 330 20.17 11.47 -30.52
C ALA A 330 20.53 10.79 -29.21
N LEU A 331 20.60 11.54 -28.11
CA LEU A 331 20.88 11.02 -26.76
C LEU A 331 19.75 10.09 -26.28
N GLN A 332 18.49 10.44 -26.57
CA GLN A 332 17.32 9.59 -26.29
C GLN A 332 17.48 8.22 -26.97
N ARG A 333 17.83 8.19 -28.26
CA ARG A 333 18.06 6.92 -28.97
C ARG A 333 19.22 6.13 -28.38
N GLU A 334 20.33 6.77 -28.05
CA GLU A 334 21.50 6.13 -27.43
C GLU A 334 21.15 5.48 -26.09
N LEU A 335 20.50 6.23 -25.18
CA LEU A 335 20.12 5.75 -23.86
C LEU A 335 19.05 4.65 -23.98
N ASN A 336 18.11 4.78 -24.93
CA ASN A 336 17.06 3.79 -25.12
C ASN A 336 17.58 2.44 -25.63
N MET A 337 18.75 2.39 -26.29
CA MET A 337 19.40 1.16 -26.71
C MET A 337 20.14 0.43 -25.56
N GLN A 338 20.39 1.09 -24.44
CA GLN A 338 21.09 0.46 -23.31
C GLN A 338 20.31 -0.74 -22.75
N PRO A 339 20.99 -1.84 -22.37
CA PRO A 339 20.33 -3.02 -21.82
C PRO A 339 19.65 -2.76 -20.47
N ASP A 340 20.25 -1.92 -19.66
CA ASP A 340 19.81 -1.54 -18.33
C ASP A 340 19.57 -0.02 -18.24
N VAL A 341 18.96 0.45 -17.15
CA VAL A 341 18.77 1.89 -16.88
C VAL A 341 20.11 2.50 -16.41
N ASP A 342 20.59 3.51 -17.15
CA ASP A 342 21.66 4.40 -16.70
C ASP A 342 21.03 5.58 -15.95
N TYR A 343 20.80 5.38 -14.63
CA TYR A 343 20.05 6.32 -13.81
C TYR A 343 20.61 7.75 -13.87
N GLU A 344 21.93 7.89 -13.76
CA GLU A 344 22.59 9.21 -13.69
C GLU A 344 22.50 9.97 -15.01
N ARG A 345 22.79 9.28 -16.12
CA ARG A 345 22.72 9.92 -17.45
C ARG A 345 21.30 10.27 -17.84
N VAL A 346 20.35 9.39 -17.57
CA VAL A 346 18.92 9.63 -17.84
C VAL A 346 18.42 10.84 -17.06
N ASN A 347 18.63 10.87 -15.74
CA ASN A 347 18.10 11.95 -14.90
C ASN A 347 18.78 13.29 -15.21
N ARG A 348 20.10 13.29 -15.44
CA ARG A 348 20.84 14.51 -15.84
C ARG A 348 20.29 15.08 -17.15
N ALA A 349 20.13 14.24 -18.17
CA ALA A 349 19.62 14.66 -19.47
C ALA A 349 18.18 15.19 -19.40
N LYS A 350 17.31 14.49 -18.68
CA LYS A 350 15.92 14.92 -18.48
C LYS A 350 15.83 16.25 -17.74
N MET A 351 16.59 16.44 -16.67
CA MET A 351 16.61 17.70 -15.92
C MET A 351 17.19 18.85 -16.75
N GLU A 352 18.21 18.61 -17.57
CA GLU A 352 18.73 19.62 -18.48
C GLU A 352 17.68 20.03 -19.53
N TYR A 353 17.01 19.07 -20.15
CA TYR A 353 15.93 19.33 -21.10
C TYR A 353 14.79 20.12 -20.48
N LEU A 354 14.33 19.72 -19.29
CA LEU A 354 13.25 20.38 -18.56
C LEU A 354 13.60 21.81 -18.14
N ASN A 355 14.85 22.07 -17.77
CA ASN A 355 15.32 23.44 -17.51
C ASN A 355 15.22 24.33 -18.73
N LEU A 356 15.68 23.85 -19.90
CA LEU A 356 15.61 24.60 -21.16
C LEU A 356 14.16 24.84 -21.57
N LEU A 357 13.34 23.82 -21.48
CA LEU A 357 11.92 23.91 -21.85
C LEU A 357 11.15 24.84 -20.91
N PHE A 358 11.49 24.82 -19.61
CA PHE A 358 10.91 25.73 -18.64
C PHE A 358 11.27 27.20 -18.94
N ASP A 359 12.49 27.48 -19.41
CA ASP A 359 12.87 28.83 -19.84
C ASP A 359 12.05 29.31 -21.04
N GLU A 360 11.60 28.41 -21.92
CA GLU A 360 10.82 28.74 -23.12
C GLU A 360 9.31 28.87 -22.86
N GLN A 361 8.73 28.00 -22.01
CA GLN A 361 7.26 27.87 -21.86
C GLN A 361 6.76 27.82 -20.41
N GLY A 362 7.66 27.96 -19.45
CA GLY A 362 7.30 27.82 -18.01
C GLY A 362 6.24 28.84 -17.57
N ASP A 363 6.40 30.10 -17.97
CA ASP A 363 5.48 31.19 -17.58
C ASP A 363 4.05 30.96 -18.12
N ASP A 364 3.92 30.46 -19.35
CA ASP A 364 2.62 30.14 -19.96
C ASP A 364 1.95 29.00 -19.19
N THR A 365 2.72 27.96 -18.85
CA THR A 365 2.21 26.83 -18.06
C THR A 365 1.75 27.27 -16.66
N LEU A 366 2.58 28.04 -15.95
CA LEU A 366 2.29 28.50 -14.59
C LEU A 366 1.11 29.50 -14.54
N SER A 367 0.86 30.22 -15.63
CA SER A 367 -0.28 31.15 -15.74
C SER A 367 -1.60 30.45 -16.10
N SER A 368 -1.57 29.19 -16.55
CA SER A 368 -2.75 28.44 -16.97
C SER A 368 -3.71 28.15 -15.80
N GLU A 369 -5.01 28.09 -16.08
CA GLU A 369 -6.00 27.76 -15.06
C GLU A 369 -5.84 26.33 -14.52
N GLY A 370 -5.44 25.39 -15.38
CA GLY A 370 -5.15 24.01 -14.97
C GLY A 370 -4.04 23.93 -13.92
N PHE A 371 -2.91 24.65 -14.16
CA PHE A 371 -1.84 24.72 -13.18
C PHE A 371 -2.28 25.43 -11.88
N LYS A 372 -3.00 26.54 -11.98
CA LYS A 372 -3.47 27.27 -10.79
C LYS A 372 -4.40 26.40 -9.91
N GLN A 373 -5.26 25.59 -10.53
CA GLN A 373 -6.09 24.64 -9.81
C GLN A 373 -5.23 23.57 -9.15
N PHE A 374 -4.32 22.93 -9.91
CA PHE A 374 -3.38 21.94 -9.39
C PHE A 374 -2.58 22.51 -8.21
N PHE A 375 -2.05 23.71 -8.32
CA PHE A 375 -1.28 24.36 -7.25
C PHE A 375 -2.14 24.59 -6.00
N ARG A 376 -3.37 25.14 -6.14
CA ARG A 376 -4.26 25.37 -5.00
C ARG A 376 -4.55 24.08 -4.22
N GLU A 377 -4.80 22.97 -4.95
CA GLU A 377 -5.14 21.68 -4.35
C GLU A 377 -3.94 21.00 -3.70
N ASN A 378 -2.72 21.28 -4.17
CA ASN A 378 -1.51 20.56 -3.78
C ASN A 378 -0.49 21.42 -3.02
N LYS A 379 -0.77 22.69 -2.78
CA LYS A 379 0.16 23.66 -2.17
C LYS A 379 0.81 23.14 -0.89
N PHE A 380 0.07 22.40 -0.06
CA PHE A 380 0.52 21.94 1.26
C PHE A 380 1.75 21.03 1.21
N TRP A 381 1.92 20.27 0.13
CA TRP A 381 3.10 19.41 -0.09
C TRP A 381 4.01 19.93 -1.22
N LEU A 382 3.42 20.51 -2.26
CA LEU A 382 4.15 20.93 -3.47
C LEU A 382 5.11 22.10 -3.18
N GLN A 383 4.70 23.05 -2.37
CA GLN A 383 5.55 24.18 -2.01
C GLN A 383 6.75 23.77 -1.16
N PRO A 384 6.61 23.01 -0.06
CA PRO A 384 7.75 22.48 0.68
C PRO A 384 8.67 21.58 -0.17
N TYR A 385 8.12 20.71 -1.02
CA TYR A 385 8.89 19.86 -1.90
C TYR A 385 9.75 20.66 -2.89
N ALA A 386 9.18 21.65 -3.55
CA ALA A 386 9.89 22.49 -4.50
C ALA A 386 10.97 23.34 -3.82
N ALA A 387 10.69 23.89 -2.62
CA ALA A 387 11.67 24.57 -1.80
C ALA A 387 12.83 23.65 -1.41
N PHE A 388 12.51 22.46 -0.90
CA PHE A 388 13.52 21.44 -0.55
C PHE A 388 14.41 21.10 -1.74
N SER A 389 13.83 20.81 -2.89
CA SER A 389 14.55 20.46 -4.11
C SER A 389 15.47 21.59 -4.58
N SER A 390 14.99 22.85 -4.55
CA SER A 390 15.80 24.02 -4.85
C SER A 390 16.95 24.24 -3.85
N LEU A 391 16.70 24.03 -2.54
CA LEU A 391 17.72 24.13 -1.48
C LEU A 391 18.75 23.00 -1.60
N ARG A 392 18.32 21.75 -1.85
CA ARG A 392 19.20 20.61 -2.12
C ARG A 392 20.16 20.93 -3.26
N ASP A 393 19.65 21.46 -4.36
CA ASP A 393 20.47 21.79 -5.54
C ASP A 393 21.42 22.96 -5.26
N ARG A 394 20.99 23.95 -4.47
CA ARG A 394 21.80 25.07 -4.02
C ARG A 394 22.93 24.66 -3.10
N PHE A 395 22.63 23.85 -2.08
CA PHE A 395 23.59 23.39 -1.08
C PHE A 395 24.37 22.13 -1.51
N LYS A 396 24.01 21.51 -2.65
CA LYS A 396 24.59 20.27 -3.18
C LYS A 396 24.49 19.09 -2.20
N THR A 397 23.47 19.07 -1.37
CA THR A 397 23.20 17.98 -0.43
C THR A 397 21.73 18.00 -0.01
N ALA A 398 21.10 16.82 0.10
CA ALA A 398 19.78 16.66 0.69
C ALA A 398 19.81 16.66 2.23
N ASN A 399 21.00 16.61 2.83
CA ASN A 399 21.09 16.68 4.30
C ASN A 399 20.78 18.11 4.77
N PHE A 400 19.51 18.35 5.06
CA PHE A 400 18.99 19.65 5.49
C PHE A 400 19.64 20.19 6.78
N THR A 401 20.20 19.33 7.64
CA THR A 401 20.93 19.79 8.85
C THR A 401 22.15 20.65 8.52
N ARG A 402 22.60 20.63 7.25
CA ARG A 402 23.73 21.43 6.73
C ARG A 402 23.29 22.71 5.99
N TRP A 403 22.00 23.06 5.97
CA TRP A 403 21.45 24.18 5.21
C TRP A 403 21.44 25.51 5.99
N GLY A 404 22.15 25.61 7.11
CA GLY A 404 22.22 26.83 7.90
C GLY A 404 20.83 27.24 8.44
N GLU A 405 20.34 28.41 8.07
CA GLU A 405 19.02 28.90 8.51
C GLU A 405 17.85 28.03 8.04
N PHE A 406 17.99 27.27 6.95
CA PHE A 406 16.99 26.34 6.44
C PHE A 406 17.09 24.92 7.03
N ALA A 407 17.95 24.67 7.99
CA ALA A 407 18.11 23.36 8.63
C ALA A 407 16.83 22.90 9.36
N SER A 408 16.03 23.80 9.86
CA SER A 408 14.70 23.54 10.41
C SER A 408 13.65 24.18 9.51
N TYR A 409 12.56 23.46 9.26
CA TYR A 409 11.45 23.97 8.46
C TYR A 409 10.72 25.11 9.21
N ASP A 410 10.53 26.23 8.54
CA ASP A 410 9.67 27.34 8.99
C ASP A 410 8.78 27.77 7.82
N GLU A 411 7.46 27.65 8.00
CA GLU A 411 6.48 27.89 6.95
C GLU A 411 6.57 29.32 6.39
N SER A 412 6.79 30.33 7.23
CA SER A 412 6.89 31.73 6.82
C SER A 412 8.14 31.97 5.99
N MET A 413 9.28 31.48 6.46
CA MET A 413 10.55 31.60 5.74
C MET A 413 10.50 30.89 4.37
N ILE A 414 9.87 29.71 4.31
CA ILE A 414 9.70 28.96 3.06
C ILE A 414 8.69 29.65 2.14
N ALA A 415 7.64 30.27 2.66
CA ALA A 415 6.72 31.08 1.86
C ALA A 415 7.44 32.25 1.20
N ASP A 416 8.31 32.95 1.91
CA ASP A 416 9.15 34.05 1.38
C ASP A 416 10.17 33.53 0.35
N TYR A 417 10.82 32.39 0.61
CA TYR A 417 11.75 31.75 -0.33
C TYR A 417 11.06 31.38 -1.65
N CYS A 418 9.81 30.95 -1.60
CA CYS A 418 8.99 30.54 -2.76
C CYS A 418 8.21 31.70 -3.39
N ALA A 419 8.30 32.91 -2.87
CA ALA A 419 7.57 34.06 -3.38
C ALA A 419 8.07 34.50 -4.77
N VAL A 420 7.17 35.01 -5.62
CA VAL A 420 7.50 35.41 -7.01
C VAL A 420 8.63 36.44 -7.08
N TRP A 421 8.77 37.29 -6.06
CA TRP A 421 9.86 38.26 -5.94
C TRP A 421 11.18 37.71 -5.42
N SER A 422 11.19 36.44 -4.97
CA SER A 422 12.40 35.80 -4.45
C SER A 422 13.40 35.54 -5.59
N PRO A 423 14.70 35.78 -5.37
CA PRO A 423 15.74 35.48 -6.38
C PRO A 423 15.81 33.95 -6.67
N TRP A 424 15.19 33.14 -5.84
CA TRP A 424 15.15 31.66 -5.95
C TRP A 424 13.87 31.16 -6.62
N TYR A 425 12.89 32.04 -6.91
CA TYR A 425 11.59 31.63 -7.43
C TYR A 425 11.68 30.75 -8.67
N ARG A 426 12.57 31.11 -9.64
CA ARG A 426 12.73 30.32 -10.86
C ARG A 426 13.11 28.87 -10.57
N SER A 427 14.04 28.62 -9.64
CA SER A 427 14.47 27.27 -9.27
C SER A 427 13.38 26.48 -8.54
N VAL A 428 12.55 27.16 -7.76
CA VAL A 428 11.37 26.57 -7.11
C VAL A 428 10.28 26.25 -8.14
N ALA A 429 9.97 27.20 -9.01
CA ALA A 429 8.90 27.11 -10.01
C ALA A 429 9.16 26.01 -11.06
N LEU A 430 10.42 25.69 -11.35
CA LEU A 430 10.79 24.53 -12.18
C LEU A 430 10.21 23.24 -11.60
N TYR A 431 10.28 23.01 -10.27
CA TYR A 431 9.72 21.82 -9.64
C TYR A 431 8.19 21.82 -9.61
N TYR A 432 7.55 22.99 -9.55
CA TYR A 432 6.10 23.11 -9.76
C TYR A 432 5.70 22.64 -11.17
N TYR A 433 6.43 23.11 -12.17
CA TYR A 433 6.23 22.76 -13.57
C TYR A 433 6.38 21.25 -13.81
N ILE A 434 7.48 20.66 -13.31
CA ILE A 434 7.74 19.22 -13.44
C ILE A 434 6.62 18.38 -12.81
N GLN A 435 6.23 18.69 -11.58
CA GLN A 435 5.20 17.93 -10.87
C GLN A 435 3.82 18.07 -11.51
N TYR A 436 3.52 19.23 -12.10
CA TYR A 436 2.28 19.40 -12.84
C TYR A 436 2.22 18.52 -14.09
N HIS A 437 3.29 18.45 -14.88
CA HIS A 437 3.32 17.58 -16.06
C HIS A 437 3.31 16.08 -15.71
N LEU A 438 3.98 15.68 -14.63
CA LEU A 438 3.90 14.31 -14.12
C LEU A 438 2.47 13.94 -13.71
N HIS A 439 1.79 14.86 -12.99
CA HIS A 439 0.39 14.70 -12.64
C HIS A 439 -0.50 14.50 -13.86
N LEU A 440 -0.34 15.32 -14.90
CA LEU A 440 -1.11 15.19 -16.13
C LEU A 440 -0.90 13.83 -16.79
N GLN A 441 0.36 13.40 -16.96
CA GLN A 441 0.67 12.14 -17.65
C GLN A 441 0.18 10.92 -16.88
N LEU A 442 0.35 10.86 -15.55
CA LEU A 442 -0.11 9.73 -14.78
C LEU A 442 -1.64 9.68 -14.66
N SER A 443 -2.29 10.85 -14.58
CA SER A 443 -3.77 10.94 -14.61
C SER A 443 -4.33 10.46 -15.95
N GLU A 444 -3.69 10.81 -17.06
CA GLU A 444 -4.06 10.35 -18.39
C GLU A 444 -3.97 8.82 -18.53
N VAL A 445 -2.92 8.23 -17.96
CA VAL A 445 -2.74 6.77 -17.93
C VAL A 445 -3.81 6.09 -17.09
N ARG A 446 -4.14 6.63 -15.91
CA ARG A 446 -5.24 6.12 -15.09
C ARG A 446 -6.56 6.11 -15.86
N ASP A 447 -6.89 7.23 -16.48
CA ASP A 447 -8.15 7.36 -17.23
C ASP A 447 -8.19 6.42 -18.46
N TYR A 448 -7.01 6.17 -19.07
CA TYR A 448 -6.87 5.18 -20.13
C TYR A 448 -7.12 3.76 -19.62
N ALA A 449 -6.52 3.40 -18.47
CA ALA A 449 -6.69 2.10 -17.85
C ALA A 449 -8.15 1.84 -17.43
N HIS A 450 -8.85 2.84 -16.86
CA HIS A 450 -10.27 2.75 -16.50
C HIS A 450 -11.13 2.41 -17.74
N ARG A 451 -10.94 3.11 -18.86
CA ARG A 451 -11.68 2.81 -20.12
C ARG A 451 -11.40 1.42 -20.65
N ALA A 452 -10.23 0.86 -20.38
CA ALA A 452 -9.86 -0.50 -20.75
C ALA A 452 -10.31 -1.57 -19.74
N GLY A 453 -10.86 -1.19 -18.59
CA GLY A 453 -11.21 -2.12 -17.51
C GLY A 453 -9.99 -2.72 -16.83
N VAL A 454 -8.86 -1.99 -16.80
CA VAL A 454 -7.60 -2.38 -16.17
C VAL A 454 -7.32 -1.49 -14.97
N VAL A 455 -6.91 -2.08 -13.87
CA VAL A 455 -6.63 -1.40 -12.59
C VAL A 455 -5.13 -1.18 -12.42
N LEU A 456 -4.74 0.05 -12.09
CA LEU A 456 -3.40 0.35 -11.64
C LEU A 456 -3.32 0.15 -10.13
N LYS A 457 -2.43 -0.75 -9.70
CA LYS A 457 -2.14 -1.02 -8.28
C LYS A 457 -0.80 -0.42 -7.91
N GLY A 458 -0.82 0.59 -7.05
CA GLY A 458 0.38 1.23 -6.52
C GLY A 458 1.03 0.44 -5.39
N ASP A 459 2.20 0.88 -5.00
CA ASP A 459 2.94 0.37 -3.84
C ASP A 459 3.30 1.53 -2.91
N ILE A 460 2.99 1.39 -1.62
CA ILE A 460 3.18 2.43 -0.61
C ILE A 460 4.31 2.02 0.32
N PRO A 461 5.52 2.60 0.18
CA PRO A 461 6.66 2.29 1.04
C PRO A 461 6.33 2.45 2.52
N ILE A 462 6.81 1.53 3.35
CA ILE A 462 6.70 1.69 4.81
C ILE A 462 7.55 2.85 5.33
N GLY A 463 8.68 3.15 4.71
CA GLY A 463 9.63 4.14 5.17
C GLY A 463 9.67 5.42 4.34
N ILE A 464 10.47 6.36 4.85
CA ILE A 464 10.91 7.59 4.16
C ILE A 464 12.42 7.73 4.30
N SER A 465 13.08 8.48 3.42
CA SER A 465 14.47 8.82 3.66
C SER A 465 14.61 9.70 4.91
N ARG A 466 15.64 9.46 5.70
CA ARG A 466 15.98 10.24 6.89
C ARG A 466 16.23 11.72 6.56
N THR A 467 16.66 12.00 5.32
CA THR A 467 16.91 13.35 4.81
C THR A 467 15.86 13.74 3.77
N SER A 468 14.61 13.30 3.92
CA SER A 468 13.50 13.61 3.02
C SER A 468 12.82 14.93 3.34
N VAL A 469 12.00 15.39 2.40
CA VAL A 469 11.04 16.50 2.61
C VAL A 469 10.13 16.22 3.80
N ASP A 470 9.61 14.99 3.90
CA ASP A 470 8.69 14.59 4.97
C ASP A 470 9.33 14.71 6.36
N ALA A 471 10.60 14.26 6.49
CA ALA A 471 11.37 14.38 7.73
C ALA A 471 11.73 15.82 8.07
N TRP A 472 11.96 16.67 7.06
CA TRP A 472 12.26 18.09 7.24
C TRP A 472 11.04 18.89 7.69
N VAL A 473 9.88 18.64 7.06
CA VAL A 473 8.63 19.37 7.34
C VAL A 473 7.98 18.92 8.64
N ASN A 474 7.99 17.61 8.92
CA ASN A 474 7.26 17.00 10.04
C ASN A 474 8.18 16.08 10.89
N PRO A 475 9.29 16.59 11.45
CA PRO A 475 10.27 15.75 12.16
C PRO A 475 9.66 14.99 13.35
N ASP A 476 8.66 15.56 14.02
CA ASP A 476 8.00 14.99 15.19
C ASP A 476 7.17 13.73 14.89
N LEU A 477 6.83 13.50 13.61
CA LEU A 477 6.10 12.29 13.20
C LEU A 477 7.01 11.05 13.10
N PHE A 478 8.33 11.24 13.22
CA PHE A 478 9.32 10.19 12.98
C PHE A 478 10.29 10.06 14.15
N ARG A 479 10.58 8.83 14.52
CA ARG A 479 11.59 8.49 15.53
C ARG A 479 12.98 8.53 14.88
N MET A 480 13.58 9.73 14.89
CA MET A 480 14.88 9.99 14.22
C MET A 480 16.08 9.38 14.95
N ASN A 481 15.89 8.81 16.13
CA ASN A 481 16.93 8.19 16.96
C ASN A 481 17.11 6.69 16.72
N CYS A 482 16.34 6.09 15.80
CA CYS A 482 16.41 4.66 15.46
C CYS A 482 16.29 4.45 13.95
N GLN A 483 16.46 3.21 13.51
CA GLN A 483 16.37 2.75 12.12
C GLN A 483 15.38 1.59 12.04
N ALA A 484 14.54 1.57 11.01
CA ALA A 484 13.71 0.43 10.70
C ALA A 484 14.52 -0.69 10.06
N GLY A 485 14.08 -1.92 10.26
CA GLY A 485 14.68 -3.10 9.66
C GLY A 485 13.80 -4.35 9.83
N ALA A 486 14.42 -5.50 9.66
CA ALA A 486 13.83 -6.80 9.91
C ALA A 486 14.74 -7.67 10.80
N PRO A 487 14.16 -8.53 11.66
CA PRO A 487 14.94 -9.53 12.38
C PRO A 487 15.60 -10.52 11.41
N PRO A 488 16.61 -11.30 11.85
CA PRO A 488 17.19 -12.39 11.06
C PRO A 488 16.15 -13.32 10.47
N ASP A 489 16.31 -13.61 9.19
CA ASP A 489 15.43 -14.47 8.39
C ASP A 489 16.25 -15.26 7.35
N ASP A 490 15.57 -15.95 6.42
CA ASP A 490 16.21 -16.70 5.33
C ASP A 490 16.93 -15.80 4.29
N PHE A 491 16.66 -14.49 4.29
CA PHE A 491 17.29 -13.53 3.39
C PHE A 491 18.57 -12.92 3.99
N SER A 492 18.64 -12.80 5.32
CA SER A 492 19.77 -12.21 6.03
C SER A 492 19.92 -12.80 7.43
N ILE A 493 21.05 -13.49 7.67
CA ILE A 493 21.39 -14.10 8.98
C ILE A 493 21.63 -13.03 10.06
N GLU A 494 22.07 -11.83 9.67
CA GLU A 494 22.36 -10.71 10.56
C GLU A 494 21.15 -9.77 10.72
N GLY A 495 20.02 -10.12 10.08
CA GLY A 495 18.87 -9.24 9.93
C GLY A 495 19.11 -8.14 8.90
N GLN A 496 18.06 -7.39 8.59
CA GLN A 496 18.12 -6.31 7.62
C GLN A 496 18.04 -4.96 8.34
N ASN A 497 18.88 -4.02 7.95
CA ASN A 497 18.82 -2.62 8.37
C ASN A 497 18.46 -1.76 7.15
N TRP A 498 17.25 -1.22 7.13
CA TRP A 498 16.74 -0.42 6.01
C TRP A 498 17.16 1.06 6.08
N GLY A 499 17.67 1.51 7.25
CA GLY A 499 18.27 2.84 7.43
C GLY A 499 17.29 4.01 7.59
N PHE A 500 16.00 3.87 7.33
CA PHE A 500 15.02 4.94 7.48
C PHE A 500 14.44 4.99 8.91
N PRO A 501 13.94 6.17 9.36
CA PRO A 501 13.33 6.31 10.69
C PRO A 501 12.01 5.57 10.78
N THR A 502 11.62 5.16 11.98
CA THR A 502 10.29 4.62 12.25
C THR A 502 9.28 5.72 12.56
N TYR A 503 7.99 5.36 12.68
CA TYR A 503 6.92 6.33 12.95
C TYR A 503 6.70 6.52 14.45
N ASP A 504 6.46 7.76 14.87
CA ASP A 504 5.90 8.05 16.18
C ASP A 504 4.36 7.98 16.11
N TRP A 505 3.83 6.79 16.33
CA TRP A 505 2.39 6.52 16.23
C TRP A 505 1.57 7.27 17.29
N GLU A 506 2.15 7.62 18.44
CA GLU A 506 1.47 8.39 19.49
C GLU A 506 1.28 9.84 19.06
N VAL A 507 2.30 10.44 18.46
CA VAL A 507 2.20 11.79 17.90
C VAL A 507 1.20 11.80 16.75
N MET A 508 1.29 10.85 15.80
CA MET A 508 0.37 10.74 14.67
C MET A 508 -1.09 10.52 15.07
N ALA A 509 -1.35 9.84 16.19
CA ALA A 509 -2.70 9.61 16.66
C ALA A 509 -3.40 10.89 17.17
N ARG A 510 -2.65 11.93 17.60
CA ARG A 510 -3.20 13.18 18.16
C ARG A 510 -4.05 13.95 17.16
N ASP A 511 -3.73 13.87 15.86
CA ASP A 511 -4.47 14.49 14.77
C ASP A 511 -5.27 13.48 13.93
N GLY A 512 -5.42 12.23 14.42
CA GLY A 512 -6.11 11.15 13.76
C GLY A 512 -5.41 10.67 12.50
N TYR A 513 -4.07 10.60 12.52
CA TYR A 513 -3.20 10.14 11.42
C TYR A 513 -3.30 10.99 10.14
N ALA A 514 -3.40 12.31 10.29
CA ALA A 514 -3.66 13.23 9.18
C ALA A 514 -2.64 13.10 8.05
N TRP A 515 -1.34 12.96 8.36
CA TRP A 515 -0.28 12.79 7.37
C TRP A 515 -0.48 11.50 6.51
N TRP A 516 -0.76 10.36 7.16
CA TRP A 516 -1.04 9.10 6.45
C TRP A 516 -2.29 9.19 5.57
N LYS A 517 -3.37 9.78 6.10
CA LYS A 517 -4.61 9.99 5.34
C LYS A 517 -4.38 10.90 4.12
N ALA A 518 -3.59 11.97 4.28
CA ALA A 518 -3.25 12.85 3.17
C ALA A 518 -2.43 12.13 2.09
N ARG A 519 -1.44 11.31 2.50
CA ARG A 519 -0.63 10.49 1.61
C ARG A 519 -1.48 9.51 0.80
N LEU A 520 -2.35 8.74 1.46
CA LEU A 520 -3.23 7.77 0.79
C LEU A 520 -4.22 8.47 -0.15
N ARG A 521 -4.85 9.58 0.27
CA ARG A 521 -5.75 10.38 -0.57
C ARG A 521 -5.03 10.99 -1.78
N HIS A 522 -3.77 11.35 -1.64
CA HIS A 522 -2.99 11.83 -2.77
C HIS A 522 -2.74 10.72 -3.79
N MET A 523 -2.34 9.53 -3.33
CA MET A 523 -2.09 8.38 -4.21
C MET A 523 -3.36 7.83 -4.86
N SER A 524 -4.54 7.94 -4.21
CA SER A 524 -5.83 7.54 -4.80
C SER A 524 -6.25 8.36 -6.03
N ARG A 525 -5.54 9.45 -6.32
CA ARG A 525 -5.70 10.19 -7.59
C ARG A 525 -5.17 9.41 -8.80
N TYR A 526 -4.29 8.44 -8.58
CA TYR A 526 -3.57 7.72 -9.62
C TYR A 526 -3.82 6.22 -9.60
N PHE A 527 -4.15 5.67 -8.44
CA PHE A 527 -4.30 4.24 -8.22
C PHE A 527 -5.66 3.90 -7.63
N ASP A 528 -6.18 2.73 -7.99
CA ASP A 528 -7.44 2.19 -7.47
C ASP A 528 -7.22 1.01 -6.51
N ALA A 529 -6.01 0.52 -6.45
CA ALA A 529 -5.56 -0.48 -5.50
C ALA A 529 -4.15 -0.14 -5.02
N TYR A 530 -3.78 -0.56 -3.82
CA TYR A 530 -2.42 -0.39 -3.33
C TYR A 530 -1.95 -1.56 -2.47
N ARG A 531 -0.65 -1.78 -2.48
CA ARG A 531 0.06 -2.66 -1.55
C ARG A 531 0.59 -1.80 -0.40
N ILE A 532 0.24 -2.14 0.82
CA ILE A 532 0.94 -1.64 2.00
C ILE A 532 2.20 -2.48 2.11
N ASP A 533 3.33 -1.84 1.86
CA ASP A 533 4.65 -2.42 2.08
C ASP A 533 4.85 -2.68 3.57
N HIS A 534 5.34 -3.86 3.91
CA HIS A 534 5.58 -4.29 5.29
C HIS A 534 4.40 -3.97 6.24
N ILE A 535 3.19 -4.49 5.95
CA ILE A 535 1.99 -4.22 6.78
C ILE A 535 2.21 -4.58 8.26
N LEU A 536 3.13 -5.49 8.55
CA LEU A 536 3.52 -5.87 9.90
C LEU A 536 4.01 -4.66 10.72
N GLY A 537 4.56 -3.62 10.07
CA GLY A 537 4.99 -2.37 10.70
C GLY A 537 3.86 -1.58 11.37
N PHE A 538 2.59 -1.86 11.02
CA PHE A 538 1.42 -1.26 11.69
C PHE A 538 1.03 -2.01 12.96
N PHE A 539 1.48 -3.24 13.11
CA PHE A 539 1.36 -4.04 14.34
C PHE A 539 2.56 -3.79 15.24
N ARG A 540 3.74 -3.91 14.68
CA ARG A 540 5.05 -3.73 15.29
C ARG A 540 6.09 -3.48 14.21
N ILE A 541 7.14 -2.72 14.52
CA ILE A 541 8.28 -2.51 13.63
C ILE A 541 9.56 -3.01 14.31
N TRP A 542 10.51 -3.51 13.54
CA TRP A 542 11.84 -3.82 14.03
C TRP A 542 12.68 -2.55 14.07
N GLU A 543 13.05 -2.09 15.26
CA GLU A 543 13.87 -0.90 15.48
C GLU A 543 15.29 -1.28 15.82
N ILE A 544 16.23 -0.64 15.13
CA ILE A 544 17.66 -0.82 15.29
C ILE A 544 18.24 0.50 15.76
N PRO A 545 19.06 0.54 16.84
CA PRO A 545 19.73 1.76 17.30
C PRO A 545 20.59 2.39 16.21
N LEU A 546 20.78 3.71 16.21
CA LEU A 546 21.59 4.41 15.20
C LEU A 546 23.05 3.99 15.18
N ASP A 547 23.58 3.57 16.31
CA ASP A 547 24.97 3.11 16.49
C ASP A 547 25.17 1.62 16.14
N ALA A 548 24.07 0.90 15.88
CA ALA A 548 24.08 -0.46 15.35
C ALA A 548 23.99 -0.49 13.82
N VAL A 549 24.53 -1.56 13.22
CA VAL A 549 24.51 -1.85 11.77
C VAL A 549 23.72 -3.12 11.51
N HIS A 550 23.90 -4.15 12.33
CA HIS A 550 23.20 -5.42 12.21
C HIS A 550 21.79 -5.36 12.79
N GLY A 551 20.85 -6.01 12.13
CA GLY A 551 19.48 -6.21 12.64
C GLY A 551 19.45 -7.05 13.92
N LEU A 552 20.49 -7.82 14.22
CA LEU A 552 20.61 -8.61 15.45
C LEU A 552 20.53 -7.77 16.73
N LEU A 553 20.90 -6.49 16.70
CA LEU A 553 20.84 -5.57 17.83
C LEU A 553 19.51 -4.76 17.87
N GLY A 554 18.55 -5.15 17.04
CA GLY A 554 17.22 -4.55 17.04
C GLY A 554 16.27 -5.19 18.05
N HIS A 555 15.13 -4.56 18.24
CA HIS A 555 14.00 -5.02 19.04
C HIS A 555 12.68 -4.63 18.39
N PHE A 556 11.57 -5.26 18.79
CA PHE A 556 10.26 -4.82 18.34
C PHE A 556 9.78 -3.57 19.08
N HIS A 557 9.30 -2.60 18.31
CA HIS A 557 8.53 -1.45 18.76
C HIS A 557 7.18 -1.47 18.01
N SER A 558 6.03 -1.42 18.62
CA SER A 558 5.73 -1.40 20.05
C SER A 558 5.91 -2.78 20.67
N ALA A 559 6.35 -2.82 21.91
CA ALA A 559 6.52 -4.07 22.66
C ALA A 559 6.23 -3.88 24.15
N MET A 560 6.17 -5.00 24.87
CA MET A 560 6.08 -5.07 26.33
C MET A 560 7.40 -5.65 26.88
N PRO A 561 8.45 -4.82 27.09
CA PRO A 561 9.74 -5.30 27.55
C PRO A 561 9.64 -5.87 28.97
N LEU A 562 10.63 -6.66 29.39
CA LEU A 562 10.65 -7.38 30.66
C LEU A 562 11.37 -6.55 31.73
N SER A 563 10.76 -6.41 32.91
CA SER A 563 11.47 -5.85 34.09
C SER A 563 12.34 -6.91 34.75
N PRO A 564 13.39 -6.51 35.51
CA PRO A 564 14.19 -7.43 36.34
C PRO A 564 13.33 -8.22 37.33
N ASP A 565 12.29 -7.62 37.91
CA ASP A 565 11.39 -8.30 38.82
C ASP A 565 10.57 -9.38 38.12
N GLU A 566 10.10 -9.12 36.88
CA GLU A 566 9.40 -10.10 36.08
C GLU A 566 10.32 -11.26 35.67
N LEU A 567 11.56 -10.97 35.29
CA LEU A 567 12.58 -11.98 35.01
C LEU A 567 12.82 -12.89 36.20
N ALA A 568 12.97 -12.28 37.40
CA ALA A 568 13.14 -13.04 38.64
C ALA A 568 11.91 -13.89 39.01
N GLN A 569 10.69 -13.36 38.82
CA GLN A 569 9.44 -14.12 39.02
C GLN A 569 9.32 -15.32 38.11
N LYS A 570 9.84 -15.22 36.87
CA LYS A 570 9.89 -16.31 35.89
C LYS A 570 11.06 -17.28 36.15
N GLY A 571 11.91 -17.01 37.18
CA GLY A 571 13.04 -17.86 37.58
C GLY A 571 14.36 -17.57 36.88
N PHE A 572 14.46 -16.48 36.13
CA PHE A 572 15.69 -16.10 35.48
C PHE A 572 16.56 -15.18 36.37
N ARG A 573 17.83 -15.54 36.53
CA ARG A 573 18.82 -14.74 37.27
C ARG A 573 19.44 -13.67 36.38
N PHE A 574 18.76 -12.53 36.30
CA PHE A 574 19.18 -11.41 35.45
C PHE A 574 20.30 -10.61 36.12
N ASP A 575 21.38 -10.32 35.37
CA ASP A 575 22.48 -9.45 35.74
C ASP A 575 22.89 -8.56 34.58
N ALA A 576 22.43 -7.32 34.58
CA ALA A 576 22.67 -6.35 33.52
C ALA A 576 24.17 -6.11 33.25
N SER A 577 25.03 -6.27 34.28
CA SER A 577 26.46 -5.94 34.16
C SER A 577 27.24 -6.77 33.11
N TRP A 578 26.67 -7.93 32.70
CA TRP A 578 27.29 -8.79 31.70
C TRP A 578 26.33 -9.36 30.66
N GLN A 579 25.01 -9.32 30.92
CA GLN A 579 24.01 -9.88 29.98
C GLN A 579 23.52 -8.86 28.95
N THR A 580 23.77 -7.56 29.20
CA THR A 580 23.41 -6.46 28.28
C THR A 580 24.60 -5.83 27.57
N VAL A 581 25.80 -6.35 27.79
CA VAL A 581 27.05 -5.90 27.15
C VAL A 581 27.69 -7.06 26.38
N PRO A 582 28.52 -6.78 25.37
CA PRO A 582 29.20 -7.83 24.60
C PRO A 582 30.00 -8.80 25.50
N TYR A 583 29.65 -10.08 25.42
CA TYR A 583 30.29 -11.12 26.21
C TYR A 583 31.40 -11.81 25.42
N VAL A 584 32.62 -11.24 25.47
CA VAL A 584 33.74 -11.71 24.67
C VAL A 584 34.69 -12.58 25.49
N ARG A 585 34.97 -13.81 25.04
CA ARG A 585 35.86 -14.76 25.70
C ARG A 585 37.15 -14.93 24.89
N GLU A 586 38.24 -15.15 25.60
CA GLU A 586 39.55 -15.43 25.03
C GLU A 586 39.52 -16.53 23.97
N GLU A 587 38.79 -17.63 24.26
CA GLU A 587 38.75 -18.82 23.43
C GLU A 587 38.16 -18.54 22.03
N SER A 588 37.20 -17.61 21.92
CA SER A 588 36.56 -17.29 20.64
C SER A 588 37.36 -16.34 19.76
N LEU A 589 38.29 -15.58 20.30
CA LEU A 589 39.03 -14.59 19.54
C LEU A 589 39.87 -15.24 18.43
N HIS A 590 40.49 -16.39 18.73
CA HIS A 590 41.31 -17.10 17.74
C HIS A 590 40.45 -17.68 16.58
N ASP A 591 39.27 -18.17 16.91
CA ASP A 591 38.34 -18.70 15.91
C ASP A 591 37.82 -17.60 14.95
N ILE A 592 37.65 -16.35 15.48
CA ILE A 592 37.19 -15.20 14.71
C ILE A 592 38.29 -14.55 13.90
N PHE A 593 39.47 -14.29 14.50
CA PHE A 593 40.50 -13.44 13.92
C PHE A 593 41.75 -14.24 13.42
N GLY A 594 41.85 -15.51 13.76
CA GLY A 594 42.93 -16.36 13.32
C GLY A 594 44.34 -15.79 13.66
N ALA A 595 45.14 -15.58 12.65
CA ALA A 595 46.49 -15.02 12.77
C ALA A 595 46.54 -13.55 13.27
N TYR A 596 45.43 -12.81 13.21
CA TYR A 596 45.37 -11.40 13.60
C TYR A 596 44.90 -11.19 15.05
N THR A 597 44.68 -12.26 15.82
CA THR A 597 44.18 -12.23 17.19
C THR A 597 45.01 -11.30 18.10
N ASP A 598 46.32 -11.39 18.08
CA ASP A 598 47.19 -10.56 18.92
C ASP A 598 47.18 -9.08 18.54
N GLU A 599 47.06 -8.79 17.25
CA GLU A 599 46.87 -7.40 16.77
C GLU A 599 45.56 -6.84 17.23
N VAL A 600 44.47 -7.58 17.10
CA VAL A 600 43.10 -7.16 17.53
C VAL A 600 43.07 -6.91 19.02
N LYS A 601 43.62 -7.80 19.86
CA LYS A 601 43.78 -7.63 21.31
C LYS A 601 44.51 -6.35 21.65
N THR A 602 45.60 -6.06 20.97
CA THR A 602 46.45 -4.91 21.30
C THR A 602 45.81 -3.58 20.87
N ARG A 603 45.10 -3.55 19.75
CA ARG A 603 44.57 -2.30 19.15
C ARG A 603 43.16 -1.98 19.55
N PHE A 604 42.30 -2.99 19.69
CA PHE A 604 40.84 -2.81 19.75
C PHE A 604 40.16 -3.34 21.01
N LEU A 605 40.86 -4.18 21.81
CA LEU A 605 40.29 -4.81 23.00
C LEU A 605 40.98 -4.33 24.28
N VAL A 606 40.28 -4.52 25.40
CA VAL A 606 40.74 -4.23 26.77
C VAL A 606 40.55 -5.49 27.61
N ASP A 607 41.64 -5.97 28.20
CA ASP A 607 41.61 -7.14 29.09
C ASP A 607 40.88 -6.81 30.40
N LYS A 608 39.85 -7.62 30.72
CA LYS A 608 39.06 -7.53 31.95
C LYS A 608 39.50 -8.58 33.00
N GLY A 609 40.48 -9.40 32.65
CA GLY A 609 40.91 -10.55 33.46
C GLY A 609 40.00 -11.78 33.32
N ASN A 610 40.51 -12.93 33.80
CA ASN A 610 39.82 -14.21 33.74
C ASN A 610 39.35 -14.67 32.33
N GLY A 611 40.12 -14.29 31.29
CA GLY A 611 39.82 -14.65 29.91
C GLY A 611 38.65 -13.87 29.31
N ARG A 612 38.28 -12.71 29.87
CA ARG A 612 37.26 -11.80 29.40
C ARG A 612 37.86 -10.55 28.78
N TRP A 613 37.28 -10.09 27.69
CA TRP A 613 37.67 -8.92 26.93
C TRP A 613 36.48 -8.00 26.68
N ASP A 614 36.72 -6.70 26.70
CA ASP A 614 35.76 -5.67 26.23
C ASP A 614 36.33 -4.99 25.00
N LEU A 615 35.46 -4.44 24.12
CA LEU A 615 35.92 -3.53 23.07
C LEU A 615 36.34 -2.19 23.70
N ASN A 616 37.37 -1.56 23.16
CA ASN A 616 37.76 -0.24 23.62
C ASN A 616 36.77 0.83 23.15
N VAL A 617 36.86 2.04 23.75
CA VAL A 617 35.91 3.15 23.47
C VAL A 617 35.87 3.61 21.99
N MET A 618 36.88 3.25 21.19
CA MET A 618 36.91 3.55 19.76
C MET A 618 36.11 2.53 18.92
N MET A 619 35.80 1.36 19.49
CA MET A 619 35.12 0.23 18.82
C MET A 619 33.90 -0.28 19.59
N ASP A 620 33.40 0.47 20.56
CA ASP A 620 32.31 0.06 21.46
C ASP A 620 30.91 0.08 20.82
N THR A 621 30.80 0.52 19.55
CA THR A 621 29.58 0.44 18.74
C THR A 621 29.87 -0.03 17.32
N GLN A 622 28.91 -0.69 16.69
CA GLN A 622 29.07 -1.17 15.31
C GLN A 622 29.32 -0.02 14.32
N ARG A 623 28.70 1.14 14.51
CA ARG A 623 28.91 2.32 13.66
C ARG A 623 30.36 2.82 13.74
N LYS A 624 30.94 2.90 14.93
CA LYS A 624 32.35 3.28 15.09
C LYS A 624 33.31 2.30 14.39
N VAL A 625 33.01 1.01 14.44
CA VAL A 625 33.82 -0.01 13.72
C VAL A 625 33.71 0.24 12.21
N VAL A 626 32.52 0.38 11.64
CA VAL A 626 32.34 0.62 10.20
C VAL A 626 33.01 1.93 9.76
N ASP A 627 32.84 3.00 10.53
CA ASP A 627 33.45 4.31 10.21
C ASP A 627 34.98 4.25 10.26
N TYR A 628 35.58 3.52 11.23
CA TYR A 628 37.02 3.36 11.34
C TYR A 628 37.62 2.62 10.15
N PHE A 629 36.97 1.57 9.66
CA PHE A 629 37.42 0.77 8.51
C PHE A 629 36.89 1.29 7.17
N SER A 630 36.28 2.47 7.12
CA SER A 630 35.77 3.05 5.88
C SER A 630 36.86 3.27 4.85
N GLY A 631 36.73 2.66 3.66
CA GLY A 631 37.74 2.71 2.59
C GLY A 631 38.95 1.74 2.76
N ALA A 632 38.89 0.84 3.75
CA ALA A 632 39.90 -0.21 3.96
C ALA A 632 39.33 -1.58 3.53
N ASP A 633 39.42 -1.88 2.22
CA ASP A 633 38.78 -3.03 1.59
C ASP A 633 39.70 -4.22 1.36
N ASP A 634 40.89 -4.22 1.96
CA ASP A 634 41.80 -5.37 1.91
C ASP A 634 41.30 -6.50 2.85
N GLU A 635 41.71 -7.73 2.54
CA GLU A 635 41.21 -8.95 3.18
C GLU A 635 41.39 -8.93 4.71
N MET A 636 42.54 -8.40 5.20
CA MET A 636 42.81 -8.29 6.63
C MET A 636 41.85 -7.33 7.33
N ASN A 637 41.67 -6.11 6.79
CA ASN A 637 40.83 -5.11 7.39
C ASN A 637 39.35 -5.52 7.35
N VAL A 638 38.90 -6.17 6.27
CA VAL A 638 37.55 -6.75 6.17
C VAL A 638 37.32 -7.82 7.24
N LEU A 639 38.25 -8.76 7.40
CA LEU A 639 38.18 -9.81 8.43
C LEU A 639 38.14 -9.23 9.84
N ILE A 640 38.98 -8.23 10.15
CA ILE A 640 39.01 -7.59 11.47
C ILE A 640 37.71 -6.82 11.72
N ARG A 641 37.24 -6.04 10.74
CA ARG A 641 35.99 -5.31 10.81
C ARG A 641 34.81 -6.24 11.12
N ASP A 642 34.64 -7.29 10.30
CA ASP A 642 33.51 -8.22 10.42
C ASP A 642 33.58 -9.03 11.73
N GLY A 643 34.80 -9.36 12.18
CA GLY A 643 35.03 -9.98 13.49
C GLY A 643 34.63 -9.07 14.67
N LEU A 644 35.00 -7.78 14.63
CA LEU A 644 34.61 -6.81 15.67
C LEU A 644 33.09 -6.57 15.70
N LEU A 645 32.43 -6.52 14.53
CA LEU A 645 30.98 -6.45 14.46
C LEU A 645 30.30 -7.66 15.11
N LYS A 646 30.82 -8.88 14.86
CA LYS A 646 30.33 -10.11 15.52
C LYS A 646 30.52 -10.10 17.03
N LEU A 647 31.64 -9.55 17.54
CA LEU A 647 31.82 -9.42 18.99
C LEU A 647 30.78 -8.52 19.63
N LEU A 648 30.38 -7.44 18.95
CA LEU A 648 29.36 -6.51 19.42
C LEU A 648 27.95 -7.15 19.45
N ASP A 649 27.70 -8.17 18.62
CA ASP A 649 26.44 -8.93 18.64
C ASP A 649 26.32 -9.91 19.82
N GLU A 650 27.39 -10.15 20.61
CA GLU A 650 27.44 -11.14 21.70
C GLU A 650 26.73 -10.65 22.99
N VAL A 651 25.52 -10.14 22.88
CA VAL A 651 24.66 -9.69 24.00
C VAL A 651 23.47 -10.63 24.18
N LEU A 652 23.01 -10.81 25.42
CA LEU A 652 21.86 -11.69 25.71
C LEU A 652 20.54 -10.92 25.80
N PHE A 653 20.58 -9.69 26.31
CA PHE A 653 19.45 -8.77 26.41
C PHE A 653 19.83 -7.40 25.88
N LEU A 654 18.84 -6.69 25.35
CA LEU A 654 18.92 -5.30 24.93
C LEU A 654 18.08 -4.45 25.89
N GLU A 655 18.58 -3.33 26.37
CA GLU A 655 17.82 -2.39 27.15
C GLU A 655 16.85 -1.62 26.26
N ASP A 656 15.59 -1.43 26.74
CA ASP A 656 14.58 -0.65 26.01
C ASP A 656 14.93 0.84 26.03
N PRO A 657 15.06 1.52 24.87
CA PRO A 657 15.49 2.93 24.83
C PRO A 657 14.42 3.90 25.38
N ASP A 658 13.15 3.51 25.39
CA ASP A 658 12.03 4.33 25.85
C ASP A 658 11.66 4.05 27.31
N GLN A 659 12.07 2.87 27.84
CA GLN A 659 11.79 2.41 29.21
C GLN A 659 13.09 1.93 29.87
N PRO A 660 13.97 2.84 30.33
CA PRO A 660 15.22 2.46 31.00
C PRO A 660 14.99 1.49 32.16
N GLY A 661 15.81 0.43 32.20
CA GLY A 661 15.66 -0.63 33.22
C GLY A 661 14.69 -1.74 32.81
N TYR A 662 14.14 -1.71 31.61
CA TYR A 662 13.40 -2.80 31.00
C TYR A 662 14.18 -3.38 29.83
N TYR A 663 13.98 -4.65 29.51
CA TYR A 663 14.86 -5.41 28.63
C TYR A 663 14.10 -6.28 27.64
N HIS A 664 14.67 -6.40 26.45
CA HIS A 664 14.26 -7.35 25.42
C HIS A 664 15.25 -8.52 25.36
N PRO A 665 14.82 -9.79 25.32
CA PRO A 665 15.71 -10.86 24.90
C PRO A 665 16.26 -10.53 23.50
N ARG A 666 17.56 -10.67 23.29
CA ARG A 666 18.14 -10.48 21.96
C ARG A 666 17.67 -11.59 21.03
N ILE A 667 17.21 -11.24 19.80
CA ILE A 667 16.85 -12.25 18.80
C ILE A 667 18.03 -13.22 18.55
N MET A 668 17.77 -14.51 18.47
CA MET A 668 18.79 -15.56 18.41
C MET A 668 19.79 -15.51 19.60
N GLY A 669 19.41 -14.98 20.74
CA GLY A 669 20.25 -14.89 21.94
C GLY A 669 20.78 -16.25 22.42
N ASN A 670 20.06 -17.33 22.15
CA ASN A 670 20.48 -18.71 22.43
C ASN A 670 21.71 -19.21 21.64
N ARG A 671 22.18 -18.42 20.65
CA ARG A 671 23.41 -18.70 19.89
C ARG A 671 24.63 -17.94 20.41
N THR A 672 24.47 -17.07 21.40
CA THR A 672 25.54 -16.22 21.92
C THR A 672 26.42 -16.95 22.90
N GLN A 673 27.66 -16.43 23.07
CA GLN A 673 28.58 -16.88 24.14
C GLN A 673 28.01 -16.58 25.53
N ALA A 674 27.30 -15.48 25.68
CA ALA A 674 26.57 -15.12 26.91
C ALA A 674 25.55 -16.20 27.31
N TYR A 675 24.79 -16.74 26.36
CA TYR A 675 23.89 -17.87 26.61
C TYR A 675 24.65 -19.14 27.00
N GLN A 676 25.79 -19.45 26.32
CA GLN A 676 26.59 -20.63 26.63
C GLN A 676 27.19 -20.56 28.04
N ALA A 677 27.41 -19.36 28.59
CA ALA A 677 27.90 -19.15 29.95
C ALA A 677 26.84 -19.38 31.04
N LEU A 678 25.56 -19.50 30.68
CA LEU A 678 24.48 -19.85 31.61
C LEU A 678 24.55 -21.33 32.01
N ASP A 679 24.12 -21.66 33.23
CA ASP A 679 23.89 -23.08 33.59
C ASP A 679 22.62 -23.61 32.91
N ASP A 680 22.45 -24.95 32.93
CA ASP A 680 21.37 -25.64 32.18
C ASP A 680 19.97 -25.20 32.63
N GLU A 681 19.79 -24.87 33.92
CA GLU A 681 18.50 -24.36 34.45
C GLU A 681 18.20 -22.98 33.87
N GLN A 682 19.21 -22.09 33.83
CA GLN A 682 19.03 -20.73 33.29
C GLN A 682 18.89 -20.72 31.76
N LYS A 683 19.58 -21.65 31.04
CA LYS A 683 19.33 -21.86 29.60
C LYS A 683 17.90 -22.24 29.32
N ALA A 684 17.38 -23.26 30.03
CA ALA A 684 15.99 -23.68 29.87
C ALA A 684 14.99 -22.56 30.26
N CYS A 685 15.35 -21.71 31.22
CA CYS A 685 14.54 -20.56 31.62
C CYS A 685 14.53 -19.50 30.52
N PHE A 686 15.71 -19.17 29.97
CA PHE A 686 15.86 -18.21 28.86
C PHE A 686 15.08 -18.67 27.62
N ASP A 687 15.16 -19.96 27.26
CA ASP A 687 14.44 -20.49 26.09
C ASP A 687 12.91 -20.33 26.23
N ARG A 688 12.35 -20.57 27.43
CA ARG A 688 10.92 -20.32 27.68
C ARG A 688 10.57 -18.83 27.63
N LEU A 689 11.43 -17.95 28.17
CA LEU A 689 11.26 -16.49 28.09
C LEU A 689 11.31 -16.00 26.64
N TYR A 690 12.25 -16.52 25.87
CA TYR A 690 12.43 -16.22 24.47
C TYR A 690 11.21 -16.60 23.64
N GLU A 691 10.72 -17.84 23.81
CA GLU A 691 9.52 -18.35 23.13
C GLU A 691 8.28 -17.51 23.49
N ASP A 692 8.05 -17.24 24.79
CA ASP A 692 6.96 -16.40 25.24
C ASP A 692 7.04 -15.01 24.64
N PHE A 693 8.23 -14.39 24.66
CA PHE A 693 8.46 -13.02 24.22
C PHE A 693 8.21 -12.83 22.72
N PHE A 694 8.78 -13.69 21.88
CA PHE A 694 8.72 -13.51 20.43
C PHE A 694 7.45 -14.05 19.79
N TYR A 695 6.77 -15.06 20.39
CA TYR A 695 5.67 -15.75 19.71
C TYR A 695 4.30 -15.61 20.38
N TRP A 696 4.25 -15.29 21.69
CA TRP A 696 2.97 -15.35 22.42
C TRP A 696 2.60 -14.06 23.14
N ARG A 697 3.53 -13.47 23.91
CA ARG A 697 3.31 -12.37 24.85
C ARG A 697 2.55 -11.19 24.26
N HIS A 698 2.81 -10.84 23.00
CA HIS A 698 2.41 -9.59 22.40
C HIS A 698 1.16 -9.69 21.51
N ASN A 699 0.58 -10.87 21.26
CA ASN A 699 -0.46 -11.04 20.25
C ASN A 699 -1.66 -10.10 20.47
N ASP A 700 -2.23 -10.04 21.67
CA ASP A 700 -3.37 -9.16 21.98
C ASP A 700 -2.98 -7.68 21.91
N PHE A 701 -1.79 -7.36 22.41
CA PHE A 701 -1.25 -6.00 22.37
C PHE A 701 -1.06 -5.51 20.92
N TRP A 702 -0.38 -6.30 20.08
CA TRP A 702 -0.18 -5.96 18.68
C TRP A 702 -1.48 -5.92 17.88
N LYS A 703 -2.45 -6.77 18.22
CA LYS A 703 -3.80 -6.70 17.65
C LYS A 703 -4.47 -5.35 17.97
N ALA A 704 -4.41 -4.92 19.22
CA ALA A 704 -4.97 -3.63 19.64
C ALA A 704 -4.27 -2.46 18.95
N GLU A 705 -2.93 -2.50 18.85
CA GLU A 705 -2.13 -1.49 18.16
C GLU A 705 -2.48 -1.38 16.66
N ALA A 706 -2.66 -2.49 15.97
CA ALA A 706 -3.06 -2.49 14.57
C ALA A 706 -4.49 -1.96 14.38
N LEU A 707 -5.43 -2.37 15.24
CA LEU A 707 -6.83 -1.94 15.18
C LEU A 707 -7.03 -0.46 15.56
N ARG A 708 -6.06 0.17 16.22
CA ARG A 708 -6.06 1.62 16.46
C ARG A 708 -5.73 2.42 15.19
N LYS A 709 -4.90 1.88 14.31
CA LYS A 709 -4.33 2.54 13.12
C LYS A 709 -5.03 2.15 11.82
N LEU A 710 -4.98 0.86 11.47
CA LEU A 710 -5.39 0.36 10.17
C LEU A 710 -6.84 0.70 9.78
N PRO A 711 -7.87 0.61 10.66
CA PRO A 711 -9.23 0.96 10.26
C PRO A 711 -9.36 2.41 9.76
N VAL A 712 -8.66 3.36 10.41
CA VAL A 712 -8.68 4.78 10.04
C VAL A 712 -8.01 5.00 8.69
N LEU A 713 -6.92 4.29 8.43
CA LEU A 713 -6.15 4.41 7.18
C LEU A 713 -6.88 3.76 6.00
N VAL A 714 -7.36 2.53 6.18
CA VAL A 714 -8.15 1.81 5.15
C VAL A 714 -9.39 2.61 4.77
N ALA A 715 -10.07 3.22 5.74
CA ALA A 715 -11.26 4.03 5.52
C ALA A 715 -10.98 5.42 4.90
N SER A 716 -9.73 5.81 4.72
CA SER A 716 -9.39 7.15 4.20
C SER A 716 -9.57 7.31 2.69
N THR A 717 -9.66 6.20 1.96
CA THR A 717 -9.85 6.15 0.50
C THR A 717 -10.71 4.95 0.10
N ASP A 718 -11.21 4.96 -1.13
CA ASP A 718 -11.96 3.84 -1.71
C ASP A 718 -11.05 2.84 -2.47
N MET A 719 -9.73 2.95 -2.37
CA MET A 719 -8.82 2.01 -3.02
C MET A 719 -8.91 0.59 -2.43
N LEU A 720 -8.74 -0.43 -3.26
CA LEU A 720 -8.58 -1.82 -2.81
C LEU A 720 -7.27 -1.98 -2.04
N VAL A 721 -7.34 -2.50 -0.82
CA VAL A 721 -6.18 -2.62 0.07
C VAL A 721 -5.60 -4.03 0.02
N CYS A 722 -4.30 -4.12 -0.23
CA CYS A 722 -3.52 -5.35 -0.14
C CYS A 722 -2.38 -5.13 0.85
N GLY A 723 -2.05 -6.12 1.67
CA GLY A 723 -0.91 -6.07 2.61
C GLY A 723 0.21 -6.98 2.14
N GLU A 724 1.45 -6.55 2.30
CA GLU A 724 2.60 -7.44 2.23
C GLU A 724 2.85 -7.96 3.65
N ASP A 725 2.47 -9.21 3.90
CA ASP A 725 2.51 -9.89 5.18
C ASP A 725 3.47 -11.09 5.15
N LEU A 726 4.72 -10.82 4.77
CA LEU A 726 5.81 -11.80 4.72
C LEU A 726 6.74 -11.69 5.93
N GLY A 727 7.51 -12.74 6.19
CA GLY A 727 8.50 -12.81 7.26
C GLY A 727 7.95 -13.41 8.56
N MET A 728 8.37 -12.90 9.70
CA MET A 728 7.95 -13.38 11.03
C MET A 728 6.55 -12.83 11.38
N ILE A 729 5.49 -13.57 11.03
CA ILE A 729 4.09 -13.11 11.11
C ILE A 729 3.51 -13.43 12.50
N PRO A 730 3.08 -12.41 13.29
CA PRO A 730 2.35 -12.65 14.54
C PRO A 730 1.00 -13.34 14.31
N GLY A 731 0.58 -14.18 15.25
CA GLY A 731 -0.68 -14.91 15.13
C GLY A 731 -1.94 -14.04 14.99
N CYS A 732 -1.91 -12.81 15.45
CA CYS A 732 -3.02 -11.85 15.33
C CYS A 732 -3.19 -11.24 13.92
N VAL A 733 -2.17 -11.28 13.06
CA VAL A 733 -2.17 -10.59 11.74
C VAL A 733 -3.26 -11.12 10.81
N PRO A 734 -3.40 -12.44 10.57
CA PRO A 734 -4.44 -12.97 9.68
C PRO A 734 -5.86 -12.58 10.14
N GLU A 735 -6.10 -12.55 11.44
CA GLU A 735 -7.40 -12.18 12.01
C GLU A 735 -7.73 -10.70 11.74
N VAL A 736 -6.78 -9.79 11.98
CA VAL A 736 -6.97 -8.35 11.71
C VAL A 736 -7.16 -8.10 10.23
N MET A 737 -6.34 -8.71 9.36
CA MET A 737 -6.48 -8.56 7.90
C MET A 737 -7.84 -9.07 7.42
N LYS A 738 -8.31 -10.21 7.94
CA LYS A 738 -9.64 -10.74 7.63
C LYS A 738 -10.74 -9.80 8.11
N GLN A 739 -10.64 -9.26 9.33
CA GLN A 739 -11.62 -8.32 9.89
C GLN A 739 -11.71 -7.04 9.05
N LEU A 740 -10.59 -6.53 8.56
CA LEU A 740 -10.53 -5.31 7.75
C LEU A 740 -10.65 -5.59 6.24
N GLN A 741 -10.82 -6.84 5.86
CA GLN A 741 -10.91 -7.31 4.46
C GLN A 741 -9.72 -6.87 3.59
N ILE A 742 -8.53 -6.79 4.18
CA ILE A 742 -7.27 -6.53 3.48
C ILE A 742 -6.79 -7.82 2.82
N LEU A 743 -6.42 -7.77 1.53
CA LEU A 743 -5.92 -8.93 0.81
C LEU A 743 -4.50 -9.27 1.27
N SER A 744 -4.28 -10.51 1.70
CA SER A 744 -2.95 -11.04 2.07
C SER A 744 -2.11 -11.37 0.83
N LEU A 745 -0.79 -11.54 1.01
CA LEU A 745 0.12 -11.99 -0.06
C LEU A 745 0.47 -13.47 0.13
N GLU A 746 0.31 -14.28 -0.93
CA GLU A 746 0.56 -15.71 -0.90
C GLU A 746 1.60 -16.12 -1.94
N ILE A 747 2.66 -16.79 -1.50
CA ILE A 747 3.79 -17.23 -2.35
C ILE A 747 4.10 -18.69 -2.06
N GLN A 748 3.99 -19.56 -3.07
CA GLN A 748 4.14 -21.02 -2.87
C GLN A 748 5.53 -21.42 -2.33
N ARG A 749 6.56 -20.71 -2.79
CA ARG A 749 7.96 -20.97 -2.41
C ARG A 749 8.35 -20.34 -1.06
N MET A 750 7.44 -19.60 -0.44
CA MET A 750 7.62 -18.93 0.84
C MET A 750 6.32 -19.05 1.66
N PRO A 751 5.98 -20.29 2.10
CA PRO A 751 4.75 -20.52 2.85
C PRO A 751 4.78 -19.83 4.20
N LYS A 752 3.60 -19.42 4.67
CA LYS A 752 3.42 -18.83 6.00
C LYS A 752 3.38 -19.88 7.12
N GLU A 753 3.10 -21.13 6.76
CA GLU A 753 3.13 -22.25 7.69
C GLU A 753 4.58 -22.72 7.90
N TRP A 754 5.04 -22.68 9.13
CA TRP A 754 6.43 -23.05 9.53
C TRP A 754 6.81 -24.52 9.28
N ASN A 755 5.82 -25.40 9.15
CA ASN A 755 6.00 -26.85 8.98
C ASN A 755 5.92 -27.31 7.51
N CYS A 756 5.84 -26.39 6.56
CA CYS A 756 5.75 -26.69 5.13
C CYS A 756 6.93 -26.05 4.40
N GLU A 757 7.57 -26.79 3.50
CA GLU A 757 8.60 -26.23 2.60
C GLU A 757 7.96 -25.52 1.40
N PHE A 758 6.80 -25.99 0.94
CA PHE A 758 6.03 -25.40 -0.18
C PHE A 758 4.57 -25.24 0.21
N GLY A 759 4.01 -24.09 -0.12
CA GLY A 759 2.60 -23.78 0.16
C GLY A 759 1.65 -24.60 -0.74
N ASP A 760 0.53 -25.02 -0.17
CA ASP A 760 -0.56 -25.63 -0.93
C ASP A 760 -1.44 -24.52 -1.53
N VAL A 761 -1.28 -24.26 -2.83
CA VAL A 761 -2.01 -23.20 -3.54
C VAL A 761 -3.53 -23.35 -3.47
N SER A 762 -4.04 -24.58 -3.30
CA SER A 762 -5.48 -24.85 -3.21
C SER A 762 -6.12 -24.35 -1.91
N ARG A 763 -5.29 -24.07 -0.89
CA ARG A 763 -5.70 -23.63 0.44
C ARG A 763 -5.56 -22.12 0.66
N TYR A 764 -5.11 -21.37 -0.34
CA TYR A 764 -4.97 -19.93 -0.21
C TYR A 764 -6.30 -19.25 0.10
N PRO A 765 -6.30 -18.22 0.95
CA PRO A 765 -7.50 -17.43 1.20
C PRO A 765 -8.07 -16.84 -0.09
N VAL A 766 -9.40 -16.79 -0.21
CA VAL A 766 -10.03 -16.09 -1.35
C VAL A 766 -9.62 -14.62 -1.37
N ARG A 767 -9.56 -13.96 -0.20
CA ARG A 767 -9.11 -12.56 -0.07
C ARG A 767 -7.60 -12.48 0.02
N SER A 768 -6.95 -12.82 -1.09
CA SER A 768 -5.49 -12.76 -1.22
C SER A 768 -5.05 -12.38 -2.62
N VAL A 769 -3.80 -11.99 -2.71
CA VAL A 769 -3.02 -11.85 -3.95
C VAL A 769 -2.01 -12.99 -3.95
N CYS A 770 -2.08 -13.91 -4.91
CA CYS A 770 -1.05 -14.92 -5.09
C CYS A 770 -0.08 -14.52 -6.20
N THR A 771 1.19 -14.90 -6.03
CA THR A 771 2.25 -14.64 -7.00
C THR A 771 3.27 -15.77 -7.04
N THR A 772 4.00 -15.87 -8.13
CA THR A 772 5.14 -16.78 -8.28
C THR A 772 6.40 -16.26 -7.59
N SER A 773 6.61 -14.94 -7.60
CA SER A 773 7.74 -14.24 -7.00
C SER A 773 7.42 -12.75 -6.77
N THR A 774 8.30 -12.05 -6.06
CA THR A 774 8.29 -10.59 -5.91
C THR A 774 9.60 -9.99 -6.42
N HIS A 775 9.71 -8.66 -6.40
CA HIS A 775 10.95 -7.96 -6.74
C HIS A 775 12.10 -8.22 -5.76
N ASP A 776 11.80 -8.70 -4.53
CA ASP A 776 12.80 -8.98 -3.47
C ASP A 776 13.33 -10.42 -3.49
N MET A 777 12.90 -11.23 -4.43
CA MET A 777 13.39 -12.61 -4.59
C MET A 777 13.66 -12.94 -6.06
N SER A 778 14.34 -14.05 -6.29
CA SER A 778 14.55 -14.56 -7.64
C SER A 778 13.22 -14.90 -8.31
N GLY A 779 13.11 -14.62 -9.61
CA GLY A 779 12.06 -15.21 -10.43
C GLY A 779 12.10 -16.74 -10.40
N ILE A 780 11.09 -17.41 -10.92
CA ILE A 780 11.01 -18.90 -10.86
C ILE A 780 12.24 -19.57 -11.48
N ARG A 781 12.84 -18.98 -12.49
CA ARG A 781 14.04 -19.52 -13.18
C ARG A 781 15.31 -19.44 -12.33
N GLY A 782 15.55 -18.30 -11.72
CA GLY A 782 16.68 -18.09 -10.80
C GLY A 782 16.57 -19.01 -9.58
N TRP A 783 15.40 -19.00 -8.94
CA TRP A 783 15.10 -19.85 -7.78
C TRP A 783 15.33 -21.35 -8.06
N TRP A 784 14.99 -21.81 -9.27
CA TRP A 784 15.18 -23.22 -9.68
C TRP A 784 16.63 -23.65 -9.60
N GLN A 785 17.58 -22.74 -9.81
CA GLN A 785 19.01 -23.00 -9.85
C GLN A 785 19.74 -22.77 -8.52
N GLU A 786 19.09 -22.07 -7.55
CA GLU A 786 19.70 -21.72 -6.27
C GLU A 786 20.01 -22.94 -5.39
N ASP A 787 19.11 -23.90 -5.32
CA ASP A 787 19.24 -25.10 -4.49
C ASP A 787 18.70 -26.35 -5.25
N PRO A 788 19.58 -27.14 -5.89
CA PRO A 788 19.17 -28.32 -6.63
C PRO A 788 18.46 -29.39 -5.78
N ALA A 789 18.75 -29.47 -4.48
CA ALA A 789 18.10 -30.45 -3.60
C ALA A 789 16.66 -30.04 -3.31
N ARG A 790 16.41 -28.76 -3.02
CA ARG A 790 15.07 -28.20 -2.87
C ARG A 790 14.27 -28.31 -4.18
N THR A 791 14.90 -28.00 -5.29
CA THR A 791 14.29 -28.08 -6.64
C THR A 791 13.87 -29.51 -6.98
N GLN A 792 14.69 -30.51 -6.61
CA GLN A 792 14.34 -31.91 -6.80
C GLN A 792 13.09 -32.31 -5.99
N ARG A 793 12.98 -31.85 -4.73
CA ARG A 793 11.75 -32.08 -3.92
C ARG A 793 10.53 -31.41 -4.56
N TYR A 794 10.66 -30.16 -4.97
CA TYR A 794 9.57 -29.43 -5.65
C TYR A 794 9.11 -30.17 -6.93
N PHE A 795 10.05 -30.66 -7.73
CA PHE A 795 9.79 -31.42 -8.95
C PHE A 795 8.97 -32.67 -8.68
N ASN A 796 9.33 -33.42 -7.63
CA ASN A 796 8.63 -34.65 -7.28
C ASN A 796 7.31 -34.42 -6.54
N GLU A 797 7.30 -33.55 -5.51
CA GLU A 797 6.19 -33.42 -4.57
C GLU A 797 5.12 -32.43 -5.08
N VAL A 798 5.52 -31.31 -5.69
CA VAL A 798 4.59 -30.27 -6.13
C VAL A 798 4.17 -30.46 -7.59
N LEU A 799 5.14 -30.71 -8.48
CA LEU A 799 4.82 -30.96 -9.90
C LEU A 799 4.35 -32.38 -10.17
N GLY A 800 4.59 -33.32 -9.26
CA GLY A 800 4.21 -34.74 -9.40
C GLY A 800 5.03 -35.49 -10.43
N GLU A 801 6.20 -34.99 -10.79
CA GLU A 801 7.08 -35.53 -11.80
C GLU A 801 8.03 -36.60 -11.19
N SER A 802 8.49 -37.52 -11.99
CA SER A 802 9.42 -38.59 -11.57
C SER A 802 10.77 -38.42 -12.25
N GLY A 803 11.82 -38.96 -11.61
CA GLY A 803 13.20 -38.90 -12.12
C GLY A 803 13.97 -37.70 -11.62
N GLN A 804 15.04 -37.35 -12.33
CA GLN A 804 15.90 -36.21 -11.97
C GLN A 804 15.33 -34.91 -12.52
N ALA A 805 15.22 -33.89 -11.66
CA ALA A 805 14.84 -32.55 -12.05
C ALA A 805 15.85 -31.96 -13.07
N PRO A 806 15.41 -31.29 -14.13
CA PRO A 806 16.31 -30.58 -15.05
C PRO A 806 17.15 -29.54 -14.30
N ALA A 807 18.41 -29.38 -14.70
CA ALA A 807 19.33 -28.41 -14.09
C ALA A 807 18.85 -26.94 -14.29
N THR A 808 18.11 -26.68 -15.36
CA THR A 808 17.51 -25.38 -15.66
C THR A 808 16.00 -25.48 -15.64
N CYS A 809 15.34 -24.39 -15.25
CA CYS A 809 13.88 -24.29 -15.33
C CYS A 809 13.43 -24.19 -16.78
N GLU A 810 13.04 -25.34 -17.34
CA GLU A 810 12.59 -25.42 -18.73
C GLU A 810 11.24 -24.67 -18.93
N PRO A 811 10.92 -24.20 -20.15
CA PRO A 811 9.69 -23.43 -20.38
C PRO A 811 8.42 -24.14 -19.90
N TRP A 812 8.33 -25.48 -20.06
CA TRP A 812 7.17 -26.24 -19.62
C TRP A 812 7.07 -26.31 -18.09
N ILE A 813 8.20 -26.29 -17.37
CA ILE A 813 8.22 -26.22 -15.89
C ILE A 813 7.70 -24.86 -15.46
N CYS A 814 8.20 -23.78 -16.07
CA CYS A 814 7.74 -22.41 -15.80
C CYS A 814 6.23 -22.31 -16.03
N GLU A 815 5.73 -22.85 -17.15
CA GLU A 815 4.29 -22.86 -17.45
C GLU A 815 3.49 -23.59 -16.38
N ARG A 816 3.97 -24.74 -15.93
CA ARG A 816 3.32 -25.52 -14.87
C ARG A 816 3.24 -24.74 -13.54
N MET A 817 4.31 -24.05 -13.17
CA MET A 817 4.34 -23.19 -11.97
C MET A 817 3.36 -22.01 -12.09
N VAL A 818 3.29 -21.39 -13.26
CA VAL A 818 2.34 -20.31 -13.56
C VAL A 818 0.90 -20.83 -13.50
N GLU A 819 0.60 -21.99 -14.12
CA GLU A 819 -0.73 -22.61 -14.08
C GLU A 819 -1.16 -22.98 -12.65
N LEU A 820 -0.26 -23.50 -11.82
CA LEU A 820 -0.54 -23.78 -10.41
C LEU A 820 -0.93 -22.49 -9.68
N THR A 821 -0.17 -21.42 -9.85
CA THR A 821 -0.48 -20.13 -9.23
C THR A 821 -1.83 -19.57 -9.71
N LEU A 822 -2.13 -19.66 -11.01
CA LEU A 822 -3.42 -19.25 -11.57
C LEU A 822 -4.60 -20.07 -11.06
N SER A 823 -4.37 -21.35 -10.71
CA SER A 823 -5.44 -22.24 -10.20
C SER A 823 -5.89 -21.89 -8.77
N ALA A 824 -5.09 -21.10 -8.03
CA ALA A 824 -5.38 -20.74 -6.64
C ALA A 824 -6.78 -20.09 -6.49
N PRO A 825 -7.44 -20.26 -5.31
CA PRO A 825 -8.70 -19.61 -5.02
C PRO A 825 -8.58 -18.08 -4.80
N SER A 826 -7.36 -17.57 -4.70
CA SER A 826 -7.05 -16.14 -4.51
C SER A 826 -7.81 -15.23 -5.46
N MET A 827 -8.32 -14.11 -4.97
CA MET A 827 -9.03 -13.11 -5.78
C MET A 827 -8.15 -12.58 -6.91
N LEU A 828 -6.86 -12.33 -6.64
CA LEU A 828 -5.90 -11.83 -7.60
C LEU A 828 -4.72 -12.80 -7.76
N ALA A 829 -4.28 -13.01 -8.99
CA ALA A 829 -3.00 -13.65 -9.33
C ALA A 829 -2.15 -12.64 -10.10
N ILE A 830 -1.19 -11.99 -9.43
CA ILE A 830 -0.35 -10.94 -10.02
C ILE A 830 1.08 -11.45 -10.06
N LEU A 831 1.57 -11.75 -11.26
CA LEU A 831 2.90 -12.33 -11.49
C LEU A 831 3.87 -11.29 -12.06
N PRO A 832 5.17 -11.36 -11.73
CA PRO A 832 6.18 -10.54 -12.42
C PRO A 832 6.18 -10.79 -13.93
N LEU A 833 6.46 -9.74 -14.70
CA LEU A 833 6.57 -9.85 -16.16
C LEU A 833 7.60 -10.90 -16.58
N GLN A 834 8.71 -11.01 -15.85
CA GLN A 834 9.77 -12.00 -16.10
C GLN A 834 9.23 -13.44 -16.00
N ASP A 835 8.37 -13.70 -15.02
CA ASP A 835 7.79 -15.03 -14.83
C ASP A 835 6.73 -15.35 -15.90
N TRP A 836 6.00 -14.35 -16.38
CA TRP A 836 5.16 -14.51 -17.59
C TRP A 836 5.99 -14.86 -18.83
N LEU A 837 7.10 -14.15 -19.08
CA LEU A 837 7.99 -14.40 -20.22
C LEU A 837 8.72 -15.74 -20.13
N SER A 838 8.91 -16.28 -18.93
CA SER A 838 9.67 -17.51 -18.67
C SER A 838 9.09 -18.75 -19.36
N ILE A 839 7.78 -18.74 -19.66
CA ILE A 839 7.09 -19.89 -20.30
C ILE A 839 7.41 -20.03 -21.80
N ASP A 840 8.04 -19.03 -22.42
CA ASP A 840 8.49 -19.09 -23.82
C ASP A 840 10.02 -19.00 -23.92
N GLY A 841 10.65 -20.05 -24.42
CA GLY A 841 12.11 -20.15 -24.54
C GLY A 841 12.75 -19.10 -25.46
N ARG A 842 11.97 -18.43 -26.34
CA ARG A 842 12.45 -17.37 -27.24
C ARG A 842 12.37 -15.99 -26.63
N LEU A 843 11.37 -15.77 -25.76
CA LEU A 843 11.04 -14.44 -25.18
C LEU A 843 11.71 -14.19 -23.84
N ARG A 844 12.12 -15.23 -23.10
CA ARG A 844 12.85 -15.10 -21.83
C ARG A 844 14.30 -14.70 -22.03
N ARG A 845 14.93 -14.02 -21.08
CA ARG A 845 16.40 -13.77 -21.13
C ARG A 845 17.17 -15.10 -21.11
N LYS A 846 18.37 -15.11 -21.66
CA LYS A 846 19.23 -16.30 -21.62
C LYS A 846 19.68 -16.61 -20.19
N ASN A 847 20.21 -15.61 -19.49
CA ASN A 847 20.65 -15.71 -18.10
C ASN A 847 19.54 -15.27 -17.16
N PRO A 848 19.06 -16.15 -16.24
CA PRO A 848 18.03 -15.78 -15.26
C PRO A 848 18.50 -14.72 -14.23
N ASP A 849 19.80 -14.61 -13.96
CA ASP A 849 20.32 -13.60 -13.03
C ASP A 849 20.09 -12.16 -13.52
N GLU A 850 20.02 -11.97 -14.85
CA GLU A 850 19.73 -10.68 -15.46
C GLU A 850 18.24 -10.28 -15.31
N GLU A 851 17.38 -11.16 -14.80
CA GLU A 851 15.97 -10.91 -14.54
C GLU A 851 15.72 -10.35 -13.13
N ARG A 852 16.74 -10.32 -12.26
CA ARG A 852 16.63 -9.80 -10.89
C ARG A 852 16.39 -8.29 -10.89
N ILE A 853 15.40 -7.87 -10.09
CA ILE A 853 15.10 -6.46 -9.83
C ILE A 853 15.85 -5.98 -8.60
N ASN A 854 15.86 -6.78 -7.53
CA ASN A 854 16.53 -6.51 -6.27
C ASN A 854 17.26 -7.76 -5.73
N ILE A 855 18.28 -7.53 -4.91
CA ILE A 855 18.96 -8.54 -4.08
C ILE A 855 19.02 -7.98 -2.65
N PRO A 856 18.08 -8.32 -1.76
CA PRO A 856 17.96 -7.72 -0.42
C PRO A 856 19.22 -7.90 0.45
N ALA A 857 19.97 -8.98 0.25
CA ALA A 857 21.24 -9.22 0.93
C ALA A 857 22.36 -8.22 0.52
N CYS A 858 22.15 -7.42 -0.54
CA CYS A 858 23.09 -6.41 -0.99
C CYS A 858 22.61 -5.02 -0.53
N PRO A 859 23.22 -4.41 0.51
CA PRO A 859 22.73 -3.16 1.12
C PRO A 859 22.68 -1.97 0.14
N HIS A 860 23.51 -2.02 -0.90
CA HIS A 860 23.58 -0.97 -1.92
C HIS A 860 23.42 -1.61 -3.29
N TYR A 861 22.17 -2.03 -3.59
CA TYR A 861 21.85 -2.62 -4.87
C TYR A 861 21.45 -1.54 -5.88
N TYR A 862 21.93 -1.64 -7.11
CA TYR A 862 21.57 -0.73 -8.20
C TYR A 862 20.28 -1.23 -8.87
N TRP A 863 19.16 -0.55 -8.70
CA TRP A 863 17.85 -0.88 -9.28
C TRP A 863 17.80 -0.42 -10.73
N ARG A 864 18.36 -1.21 -11.64
CA ARG A 864 18.54 -0.87 -13.05
C ARG A 864 17.89 -1.82 -14.04
N TYR A 865 17.24 -2.88 -13.53
CA TYR A 865 16.60 -3.86 -14.41
C TYR A 865 15.71 -3.18 -15.45
N ARG A 866 15.91 -3.51 -16.73
CA ARG A 866 15.10 -3.04 -17.85
C ARG A 866 14.70 -4.22 -18.71
N MET A 867 13.42 -4.27 -19.13
CA MET A 867 12.94 -5.32 -20.03
C MET A 867 13.73 -5.28 -21.37
N HIS A 868 14.09 -6.45 -21.88
CA HIS A 868 14.90 -6.56 -23.09
C HIS A 868 14.07 -6.48 -24.38
N LEU A 869 12.76 -6.73 -24.28
CA LEU A 869 11.78 -6.54 -25.35
C LEU A 869 11.12 -5.17 -25.19
N SER A 870 10.77 -4.48 -26.28
CA SER A 870 9.88 -3.33 -26.17
C SER A 870 8.42 -3.79 -26.00
N LEU A 871 7.58 -2.93 -25.46
CA LEU A 871 6.13 -3.22 -25.31
C LEU A 871 5.47 -3.38 -26.67
N GLU A 872 5.93 -2.69 -27.72
CA GLU A 872 5.49 -2.86 -29.09
C GLU A 872 5.81 -4.27 -29.62
N GLN A 873 7.03 -4.78 -29.33
CA GLN A 873 7.41 -6.15 -29.68
C GLN A 873 6.55 -7.16 -28.92
N LEU A 874 6.33 -6.95 -27.63
CA LEU A 874 5.51 -7.82 -26.80
C LEU A 874 4.05 -7.86 -27.28
N LEU A 875 3.49 -6.74 -27.68
CA LEU A 875 2.16 -6.65 -28.28
C LEU A 875 2.09 -7.40 -29.62
N ALA A 876 3.18 -7.43 -30.40
CA ALA A 876 3.24 -8.13 -31.68
C ALA A 876 3.34 -9.66 -31.54
N GLU A 877 3.71 -10.21 -30.38
CA GLU A 877 3.87 -11.66 -30.14
C GLU A 877 2.52 -12.40 -30.01
N GLY A 878 1.81 -12.51 -31.15
CA GLY A 878 0.43 -13.03 -31.20
C GLY A 878 0.25 -14.43 -30.62
N VAL A 879 1.18 -15.36 -30.88
CA VAL A 879 1.10 -16.76 -30.40
C VAL A 879 1.25 -16.80 -28.86
N PHE A 880 2.24 -16.07 -28.33
CA PHE A 880 2.48 -15.96 -26.90
C PHE A 880 1.29 -15.31 -26.18
N ASN A 881 0.79 -14.19 -26.70
CA ASN A 881 -0.32 -13.46 -26.10
C ASN A 881 -1.61 -14.31 -26.10
N THR A 882 -1.90 -15.05 -27.15
CA THR A 882 -3.04 -15.99 -27.20
C THR A 882 -2.88 -17.11 -26.17
N ARG A 883 -1.67 -17.67 -26.02
CA ARG A 883 -1.38 -18.70 -24.99
C ARG A 883 -1.66 -18.20 -23.58
N LEU A 884 -1.21 -16.97 -23.24
CA LEU A 884 -1.50 -16.36 -21.95
C LEU A 884 -3.00 -16.15 -21.73
N GLN A 885 -3.68 -15.60 -22.74
CA GLN A 885 -5.12 -15.39 -22.68
C GLN A 885 -5.89 -16.70 -22.40
N GLU A 886 -5.52 -17.80 -23.08
CA GLU A 886 -6.12 -19.10 -22.86
C GLU A 886 -5.82 -19.68 -21.49
N MET A 887 -4.58 -19.56 -20.98
CA MET A 887 -4.20 -20.01 -19.62
C MET A 887 -5.01 -19.28 -18.55
N ILE A 888 -5.11 -17.96 -18.66
CA ILE A 888 -5.87 -17.14 -17.73
C ILE A 888 -7.36 -17.48 -17.80
N ALA A 889 -7.93 -17.61 -19.00
CA ALA A 889 -9.33 -18.00 -19.18
C ALA A 889 -9.66 -19.39 -18.60
N ARG A 890 -8.78 -20.39 -18.82
CA ARG A 890 -8.96 -21.75 -18.26
C ARG A 890 -8.92 -21.78 -16.73
N SER A 891 -8.21 -20.85 -16.10
CA SER A 891 -8.17 -20.72 -14.63
C SER A 891 -9.41 -20.07 -14.01
N GLY A 892 -10.35 -19.59 -14.86
CA GLY A 892 -11.57 -18.89 -14.43
C GLY A 892 -11.34 -17.41 -14.08
N ARG A 893 -10.22 -16.85 -14.55
CA ARG A 893 -9.84 -15.43 -14.36
C ARG A 893 -10.12 -14.59 -15.59
#